data_2346e49347219230ccf63aa7ce22036c
#
_entry.id   2346e49347219230ccf63aa7ce22036c
#
_cell.length_a   1.000
_cell.length_b   1.000
_cell.length_c   1.000
_cell.angle_alpha   90.00
_cell.angle_beta   90.00
_cell.angle_gamma   90.00
#
_symmetry.space_group_name_H-M   'P 1'
#
loop_
_entity.id
_entity.type
_entity.pdbx_description
1 polymer ?
#
loop_
_entity_poly.entity_id
_entity_poly.type
_entity_poly.pdbx_seq_one_letter_code
_entity_poly.pdbx_strand_id
1 'polypeptide(L)'
;PISAQKDSRSIYLNTKDKGIEISPTFSGIFFEDINNSLDGGICAQLIQNFSFQQYMVPEAPAKEFSQADSIIFGWSVISKGDAKGKAITTNEKPLLENLPRYYDFDPNDRYNDELRYQQYSIRFDIENAGDGFGLAANGYGISEHGSERAGHYYSNNTQIPSIAVNRGISYDLSLYLQGADYDGRISIYLEDAQGKVNSETIVIENLKNSWTKHTATLKAERTADCRLAIVADKAGTFYLDFVTLMPEASELWMEGKAGPFRKDLMQALADLNPTFMRFPGGCASEGTNYFGQVFWKNSVGDVEQRIGFRNHWGYWTSQYVGFYEYLLMAESLGATPLPVLNNGVTCQFAGHQYVAPLDTEEDRKRFYDIFVKDALDFIEFCNGDTNTEWGALRAEMGHPEPFNLKYLGIGNENKGEAFWERFDIMYNAIKEKYPEIIIVSTAGSASDGKEFNDNYAQIDEKYPDTYVDEHYYKNDNWFYNNRDRYNADKVRGGQGIKYDRERPTRVFVGEFANNATNNAYASTLAEAAYYTSLEQNSDMVVMAAYAPLFCKKGFNKWNSNLIWFDNRGLWRTTNYYYMKLFSKAGNRAFAASNVMNGDQIDEHVYVSPTIDTESGEIYLKLVNSEAVEKSLEINLDNRNIYKVLMEYISSEDTTVKNQGAQNYYSSYPGIVNFNYNETITPQSVGFGPVKKNFNISIPGNSVCVIKLIPEE
;
A
#
# COMPACT_ATOMS: atom_id res chain seq x y z
N PRO A 1 41.90 2.91 -42.47
CA PRO A 1 41.00 2.52 -41.44
C PRO A 1 41.59 3.01 -40.14
N ILE A 2 41.00 4.07 -39.60
CA ILE A 2 41.27 4.55 -38.25
C ILE A 2 40.58 3.53 -37.37
N SER A 3 41.35 2.69 -36.66
CA SER A 3 40.81 1.88 -35.59
C SER A 3 40.24 2.85 -34.56
N ALA A 4 38.91 2.83 -34.38
CA ALA A 4 38.31 3.54 -33.27
C ALA A 4 39.03 3.04 -32.01
N GLN A 5 39.71 3.94 -31.34
CA GLN A 5 40.34 3.66 -30.04
C GLN A 5 39.19 3.31 -29.10
N LYS A 6 39.13 2.07 -28.66
CA LYS A 6 38.09 1.61 -27.76
C LYS A 6 38.27 2.37 -26.46
N ASP A 7 37.30 3.20 -26.09
CA ASP A 7 37.33 3.96 -24.85
C ASP A 7 37.60 3.01 -23.68
N SER A 8 38.64 3.30 -22.91
CA SER A 8 38.92 2.55 -21.67
C SER A 8 38.10 3.14 -20.53
N ARG A 9 37.33 2.30 -19.85
CA ARG A 9 36.51 2.69 -18.68
C ARG A 9 36.95 1.86 -17.49
N SER A 10 37.24 2.53 -16.39
CA SER A 10 37.72 1.90 -15.17
C SER A 10 36.91 2.37 -13.97
N ILE A 11 36.55 1.43 -13.11
CA ILE A 11 35.93 1.70 -11.81
C ILE A 11 36.92 1.27 -10.74
N TYR A 12 37.36 2.23 -9.93
CA TYR A 12 38.29 1.99 -8.82
C TYR A 12 37.49 1.90 -7.51
N LEU A 13 37.61 0.79 -6.81
CA LEU A 13 36.93 0.50 -5.56
C LEU A 13 37.95 0.55 -4.40
N ASN A 14 37.80 1.53 -3.52
CA ASN A 14 38.60 1.67 -2.31
C ASN A 14 37.88 1.02 -1.12
N THR A 15 38.00 -0.29 -0.96
CA THR A 15 37.32 -1.04 0.11
C THR A 15 37.85 -0.73 1.52
N LYS A 16 38.99 0.00 1.62
CA LYS A 16 39.56 0.43 2.89
C LYS A 16 39.03 1.77 3.34
N ASP A 17 38.31 2.48 2.48
CA ASP A 17 37.66 3.72 2.87
C ASP A 17 36.66 3.43 4.00
N LYS A 18 36.63 4.33 5.01
CA LYS A 18 35.65 4.20 6.10
C LYS A 18 34.23 4.24 5.61
N GLY A 19 33.99 4.97 4.51
CA GLY A 19 32.69 5.10 3.89
C GLY A 19 31.62 5.63 4.82
N ILE A 20 30.38 5.41 4.43
CA ILE A 20 29.17 5.85 5.14
C ILE A 20 28.39 4.59 5.54
N GLU A 21 27.96 4.51 6.80
CA GLU A 21 27.08 3.46 7.25
C GLU A 21 25.71 3.59 6.54
N ILE A 22 25.23 2.51 5.96
CA ILE A 22 23.90 2.48 5.37
C ILE A 22 22.88 2.30 6.49
N SER A 23 21.87 3.17 6.51
CA SER A 23 20.78 3.07 7.48
C SER A 23 20.14 1.67 7.43
N PRO A 24 19.94 1.02 8.56
CA PRO A 24 19.27 -0.27 8.61
C PRO A 24 17.81 -0.21 8.10
N THR A 25 17.26 1.00 7.97
CA THR A 25 15.92 1.26 7.43
C THR A 25 15.96 1.95 6.06
N PHE A 26 17.04 1.82 5.28
CA PHE A 26 17.22 2.59 4.06
C PHE A 26 16.20 2.28 2.95
N SER A 27 15.96 1.03 2.64
CA SER A 27 15.08 0.61 1.53
C SER A 27 13.79 0.00 2.07
N GLY A 28 12.67 0.66 1.86
CA GLY A 28 11.39 0.19 2.37
C GLY A 28 10.25 0.33 1.37
N ILE A 29 9.04 0.17 1.90
CA ILE A 29 7.81 0.29 1.13
C ILE A 29 6.86 1.31 1.75
N PHE A 30 6.05 1.93 0.90
CA PHE A 30 4.96 2.80 1.29
C PHE A 30 3.63 2.21 0.83
N PHE A 31 2.81 1.76 1.79
CA PHE A 31 1.47 1.29 1.53
C PHE A 31 0.46 2.39 1.79
N GLU A 32 -0.30 2.74 0.77
CA GLU A 32 -1.46 3.62 0.83
C GLU A 32 -2.67 2.91 0.22
N ASP A 33 -3.85 3.07 0.83
CA ASP A 33 -5.11 2.64 0.23
C ASP A 33 -5.52 3.60 -0.89
N ILE A 34 -4.79 3.52 -2.00
CA ILE A 34 -5.02 4.18 -3.28
C ILE A 34 -5.19 3.11 -4.37
N ASN A 35 -5.86 3.42 -5.45
CA ASN A 35 -6.00 2.51 -6.61
C ASN A 35 -6.66 1.18 -6.27
N ASN A 36 -7.54 1.15 -5.25
CA ASN A 36 -8.16 -0.08 -4.71
C ASN A 36 -7.12 -1.14 -4.28
N SER A 37 -6.07 -0.68 -3.64
CA SER A 37 -4.97 -1.54 -3.20
C SER A 37 -5.31 -2.40 -1.98
N LEU A 38 -6.27 -1.99 -1.14
CA LEU A 38 -6.63 -2.66 0.10
C LEU A 38 -7.80 -3.61 -0.09
N ASP A 39 -9.03 -3.10 -0.07
CA ASP A 39 -10.25 -3.90 -0.27
C ASP A 39 -10.36 -4.34 -1.73
N GLY A 40 -10.44 -5.66 -1.95
CA GLY A 40 -10.36 -6.24 -3.30
C GLY A 40 -8.98 -6.15 -3.95
N GLY A 41 -7.97 -5.80 -3.15
CA GLY A 41 -6.55 -5.78 -3.47
C GLY A 41 -5.78 -6.77 -2.61
N ILE A 42 -4.92 -6.26 -1.71
CA ILE A 42 -4.10 -7.11 -0.85
C ILE A 42 -4.92 -7.86 0.21
N CYS A 43 -6.06 -7.33 0.63
CA CYS A 43 -7.02 -8.06 1.46
C CYS A 43 -7.64 -9.21 0.66
N ALA A 44 -7.55 -10.42 1.19
CA ALA A 44 -8.02 -11.64 0.53
C ALA A 44 -9.52 -11.90 0.72
N GLN A 45 -10.23 -11.09 1.51
CA GLN A 45 -11.68 -11.17 1.67
C GLN A 45 -12.36 -10.78 0.36
N LEU A 46 -13.28 -11.63 -0.18
CA LEU A 46 -13.75 -11.58 -1.56
C LEU A 46 -15.10 -10.88 -1.74
N ILE A 47 -15.85 -10.63 -0.66
CA ILE A 47 -17.18 -10.02 -0.71
C ILE A 47 -17.07 -8.50 -0.56
N GLN A 48 -17.43 -7.76 -1.60
CA GLN A 48 -17.55 -6.32 -1.51
C GLN A 48 -18.79 -5.93 -0.69
N ASN A 49 -18.66 -4.88 0.14
CA ASN A 49 -19.74 -4.41 1.01
C ASN A 49 -20.33 -5.53 1.90
N PHE A 50 -19.47 -6.31 2.50
CA PHE A 50 -19.79 -7.48 3.30
C PHE A 50 -20.62 -7.17 4.58
N SER A 51 -20.53 -5.94 5.08
CA SER A 51 -21.24 -5.42 6.27
C SER A 51 -22.39 -4.46 5.91
N PHE A 52 -22.70 -4.30 4.62
CA PHE A 52 -23.74 -3.42 4.08
C PHE A 52 -23.63 -1.94 4.48
N GLN A 53 -22.50 -1.53 5.01
CA GLN A 53 -22.22 -0.14 5.42
C GLN A 53 -21.83 0.76 4.25
N GLN A 54 -21.38 0.20 3.12
CA GLN A 54 -21.09 0.96 1.92
C GLN A 54 -22.40 1.31 1.21
N TYR A 55 -22.89 2.49 1.47
CA TYR A 55 -24.02 3.05 0.73
C TYR A 55 -23.51 4.10 -0.26
N MET A 56 -24.20 4.22 -1.36
CA MET A 56 -23.94 5.33 -2.28
C MET A 56 -24.39 6.61 -1.56
N VAL A 57 -23.42 7.50 -1.28
CA VAL A 57 -23.73 8.88 -0.94
C VAL A 57 -24.02 9.58 -2.26
N PRO A 58 -25.28 9.84 -2.64
CA PRO A 58 -25.56 10.83 -3.64
C PRO A 58 -25.00 12.15 -3.10
N GLU A 59 -24.75 13.12 -3.94
CA GLU A 59 -24.44 14.50 -3.52
C GLU A 59 -25.59 15.19 -2.74
N ALA A 60 -26.62 14.45 -2.37
CA ALA A 60 -27.81 14.87 -1.65
C ALA A 60 -27.76 14.56 -0.14
N PRO A 61 -28.41 15.34 0.69
CA PRO A 61 -28.32 15.25 2.16
C PRO A 61 -28.81 13.91 2.71
N ALA A 62 -28.14 13.44 3.74
CA ALA A 62 -28.27 12.16 4.41
C ALA A 62 -29.69 11.68 4.80
N LYS A 63 -30.71 12.53 4.74
CA LYS A 63 -32.09 12.17 5.07
C LYS A 63 -32.77 11.20 4.10
N GLU A 64 -32.20 10.95 2.93
CA GLU A 64 -32.79 10.07 1.92
C GLU A 64 -32.23 8.63 1.97
N PHE A 65 -31.22 8.36 2.81
CA PHE A 65 -30.58 7.05 2.87
C PHE A 65 -31.41 5.95 3.50
N SER A 66 -32.35 6.26 4.36
CA SER A 66 -33.23 5.27 4.99
C SER A 66 -34.20 4.62 4.02
N GLN A 67 -34.27 5.07 2.78
CA GLN A 67 -35.23 4.62 1.78
C GLN A 67 -34.61 4.41 0.38
N ALA A 68 -33.29 4.23 0.26
CA ALA A 68 -32.70 3.89 -1.04
C ALA A 68 -33.26 2.55 -1.51
N ASP A 69 -34.36 2.61 -2.21
CA ASP A 69 -34.93 1.50 -2.94
C ASP A 69 -33.80 0.88 -3.80
N SER A 70 -33.31 -0.26 -3.34
CA SER A 70 -32.79 -1.32 -4.18
C SER A 70 -31.36 -1.27 -4.75
N ILE A 71 -30.46 -0.36 -4.43
CA ILE A 71 -29.07 -0.51 -4.89
C ILE A 71 -28.16 -0.85 -3.71
N ILE A 72 -27.99 -2.14 -3.47
CA ILE A 72 -26.98 -2.64 -2.53
C ILE A 72 -25.67 -2.74 -3.29
N PHE A 73 -24.71 -1.88 -2.95
CA PHE A 73 -23.43 -1.80 -3.65
C PHE A 73 -22.69 -3.15 -3.59
N GLY A 74 -22.23 -3.64 -4.75
CA GLY A 74 -21.52 -4.93 -4.85
C GLY A 74 -22.45 -6.15 -4.92
N TRP A 75 -23.78 -5.95 -4.84
CA TRP A 75 -24.76 -7.01 -4.82
C TRP A 75 -25.80 -6.85 -5.91
N SER A 76 -26.41 -7.96 -6.32
CA SER A 76 -27.51 -7.98 -7.27
C SER A 76 -28.64 -8.87 -6.77
N VAL A 77 -29.89 -8.49 -7.11
CA VAL A 77 -31.08 -9.27 -6.76
C VAL A 77 -31.16 -10.51 -7.64
N ILE A 78 -31.44 -11.65 -7.03
CA ILE A 78 -31.85 -12.90 -7.72
C ILE A 78 -33.36 -13.03 -7.65
N SER A 79 -34.01 -13.15 -8.80
CA SER A 79 -35.45 -13.40 -8.91
C SER A 79 -35.65 -14.42 -10.02
N LYS A 80 -36.01 -15.66 -9.66
CA LYS A 80 -36.16 -16.78 -10.59
C LYS A 80 -37.65 -17.18 -10.73
N GLY A 81 -38.08 -17.50 -11.95
CA GLY A 81 -39.48 -17.84 -12.22
C GLY A 81 -40.42 -16.66 -11.95
N ASP A 82 -41.48 -16.89 -11.19
CA ASP A 82 -42.44 -15.88 -10.77
C ASP A 82 -42.16 -15.28 -9.39
N ALA A 83 -40.93 -15.34 -8.95
CA ALA A 83 -40.50 -14.81 -7.64
C ALA A 83 -40.82 -13.32 -7.52
N LYS A 84 -41.31 -12.92 -6.36
CA LYS A 84 -41.65 -11.53 -5.98
C LYS A 84 -41.17 -11.27 -4.53
N GLY A 85 -40.43 -10.23 -4.36
CA GLY A 85 -39.93 -9.84 -3.06
C GLY A 85 -39.08 -8.57 -3.13
N LYS A 86 -38.57 -8.18 -1.98
CA LYS A 86 -37.64 -7.05 -1.83
C LYS A 86 -36.48 -7.46 -0.92
N ALA A 87 -35.29 -6.94 -1.23
CA ALA A 87 -34.15 -6.97 -0.35
C ALA A 87 -33.73 -5.51 -0.15
N ILE A 88 -33.78 -5.01 1.07
CA ILE A 88 -33.57 -3.60 1.39
C ILE A 88 -32.57 -3.44 2.52
N THR A 89 -31.74 -2.41 2.42
CA THR A 89 -30.85 -2.00 3.53
C THR A 89 -31.68 -1.39 4.66
N THR A 90 -31.48 -1.82 5.89
CA THR A 90 -32.20 -1.35 7.06
C THR A 90 -31.31 -1.27 8.28
N ASN A 91 -31.65 -0.38 9.21
CA ASN A 91 -31.06 -0.29 10.53
C ASN A 91 -32.03 -0.70 11.66
N GLU A 92 -33.17 -1.32 11.31
CA GLU A 92 -34.18 -1.74 12.27
C GLU A 92 -33.70 -2.83 13.21
N LYS A 93 -32.83 -3.71 12.72
CA LYS A 93 -32.22 -4.81 13.49
C LYS A 93 -30.72 -4.87 13.19
N PRO A 94 -29.92 -4.04 13.84
CA PRO A 94 -28.48 -4.10 13.68
C PRO A 94 -27.90 -5.39 14.26
N LEU A 95 -26.82 -5.90 13.69
CA LEU A 95 -26.10 -7.06 14.23
C LEU A 95 -25.57 -6.77 15.64
N LEU A 96 -25.06 -5.58 15.87
CA LEU A 96 -24.61 -5.07 17.15
C LEU A 96 -25.46 -3.85 17.54
N GLU A 97 -25.97 -3.84 18.76
CA GLU A 97 -26.78 -2.72 19.26
C GLU A 97 -25.95 -1.46 19.49
N ASN A 98 -24.68 -1.63 19.85
CA ASN A 98 -23.75 -0.54 20.14
C ASN A 98 -22.41 -0.79 19.48
N LEU A 99 -21.97 0.16 18.66
CA LEU A 99 -20.60 0.21 18.16
C LEU A 99 -19.72 1.02 19.12
N PRO A 100 -18.44 0.67 19.30
CA PRO A 100 -17.51 1.48 20.05
C PRO A 100 -17.44 2.89 19.48
N ARG A 101 -17.55 3.90 20.33
CA ARG A 101 -17.40 5.31 19.96
C ARG A 101 -16.17 5.86 20.65
N TYR A 102 -15.09 5.95 19.90
CA TYR A 102 -13.81 6.44 20.43
C TYR A 102 -13.60 7.94 20.20
N TYR A 103 -14.38 8.54 19.30
CA TYR A 103 -14.17 9.91 18.84
C TYR A 103 -15.47 10.71 18.88
N ASP A 104 -15.36 11.95 19.35
CA ASP A 104 -16.46 12.90 19.28
C ASP A 104 -16.59 13.49 17.86
N PHE A 105 -17.80 13.91 17.52
CA PHE A 105 -18.15 14.42 16.21
C PHE A 105 -18.19 15.92 16.13
N ASP A 106 -17.91 16.46 14.94
CA ASP A 106 -18.22 17.84 14.61
C ASP A 106 -19.69 17.96 14.19
N PRO A 107 -20.56 18.60 14.99
CA PRO A 107 -21.97 18.76 14.64
C PRO A 107 -22.18 19.66 13.42
N ASN A 108 -21.16 20.36 12.94
CA ASN A 108 -21.22 21.20 11.76
C ASN A 108 -20.77 20.47 10.48
N ASP A 109 -20.29 19.23 10.58
CA ASP A 109 -19.98 18.47 9.38
C ASP A 109 -21.29 18.12 8.62
N ARG A 110 -21.25 18.30 7.29
CA ARG A 110 -22.39 18.01 6.41
C ARG A 110 -22.82 16.55 6.39
N TYR A 111 -22.01 15.67 6.93
CA TYR A 111 -22.34 14.26 7.07
C TYR A 111 -22.84 14.01 8.50
N ASN A 112 -24.07 13.51 8.62
CA ASN A 112 -24.68 13.25 9.91
C ASN A 112 -23.93 12.11 10.64
N ASP A 113 -23.43 12.39 11.81
CA ASP A 113 -22.66 11.51 12.66
C ASP A 113 -23.39 10.22 13.04
N GLU A 114 -24.68 10.31 13.27
CA GLU A 114 -25.48 9.15 13.65
C GLU A 114 -25.46 8.05 12.59
N LEU A 115 -25.34 8.40 11.30
CA LEU A 115 -25.31 7.45 10.21
C LEU A 115 -24.01 6.62 10.17
N ARG A 116 -22.88 7.19 10.59
CA ARG A 116 -21.59 6.49 10.57
C ARG A 116 -21.51 5.34 11.57
N TYR A 117 -22.22 5.48 12.69
CA TYR A 117 -22.24 4.47 13.76
C TYR A 117 -23.47 3.56 13.70
N GLN A 118 -24.33 3.75 12.72
CA GLN A 118 -25.43 2.84 12.50
C GLN A 118 -24.94 1.63 11.73
N GLN A 119 -25.21 0.48 12.24
CA GLN A 119 -25.08 -0.75 11.47
C GLN A 119 -26.31 -0.94 10.59
N TYR A 120 -26.04 -1.39 9.37
CA TYR A 120 -27.07 -1.76 8.41
C TYR A 120 -27.01 -3.26 8.19
N SER A 121 -28.19 -3.86 8.04
CA SER A 121 -28.39 -5.22 7.58
C SER A 121 -29.27 -5.23 6.34
N ILE A 122 -29.42 -6.35 5.71
CA ILE A 122 -30.40 -6.55 4.63
C ILE A 122 -31.64 -7.23 5.20
N ARG A 123 -32.80 -6.62 4.99
CA ARG A 123 -34.10 -7.22 5.22
C ARG A 123 -34.65 -7.77 3.92
N PHE A 124 -35.02 -9.03 3.94
CA PHE A 124 -35.75 -9.67 2.88
C PHE A 124 -37.24 -9.70 3.24
N ASP A 125 -38.10 -9.20 2.33
CA ASP A 125 -39.56 -9.34 2.37
C ASP A 125 -40.00 -10.09 1.10
N ILE A 126 -40.30 -11.39 1.23
CA ILE A 126 -40.57 -12.27 0.12
C ILE A 126 -42.04 -12.57 0.09
N GLU A 127 -42.76 -12.11 -0.95
CA GLU A 127 -44.18 -12.37 -1.16
C GLU A 127 -44.42 -13.75 -1.82
N ASN A 128 -43.55 -14.09 -2.78
CA ASN A 128 -43.52 -15.37 -3.47
C ASN A 128 -42.06 -15.68 -3.85
N ALA A 129 -41.56 -16.82 -3.43
CA ALA A 129 -40.19 -17.20 -3.73
C ALA A 129 -39.99 -17.71 -5.19
N GLY A 130 -41.08 -18.14 -5.87
CA GLY A 130 -40.99 -18.73 -7.22
C GLY A 130 -39.98 -19.88 -7.27
N ASP A 131 -39.07 -19.83 -8.25
CA ASP A 131 -37.92 -20.77 -8.34
C ASP A 131 -36.71 -20.29 -7.56
N GLY A 132 -36.84 -19.24 -6.73
CA GLY A 132 -35.84 -18.69 -5.82
C GLY A 132 -35.79 -17.17 -5.84
N PHE A 133 -35.82 -16.55 -4.65
CA PHE A 133 -35.60 -15.12 -4.45
C PHE A 133 -34.43 -14.89 -3.50
N GLY A 134 -33.55 -13.95 -3.81
CA GLY A 134 -32.39 -13.68 -2.96
C GLY A 134 -31.47 -12.59 -3.47
N LEU A 135 -30.22 -12.64 -2.99
CA LEU A 135 -29.13 -11.75 -3.38
C LEU A 135 -27.91 -12.56 -3.84
N ALA A 136 -27.13 -11.94 -4.72
CA ALA A 136 -25.82 -12.40 -5.09
C ALA A 136 -24.75 -11.33 -4.81
N ALA A 137 -23.72 -11.69 -4.06
CA ALA A 137 -22.51 -10.87 -3.94
C ALA A 137 -21.66 -11.07 -5.19
N ASN A 138 -21.36 -9.98 -5.89
CA ASN A 138 -20.61 -10.03 -7.17
C ASN A 138 -19.10 -9.92 -6.99
N GLY A 139 -18.62 -9.66 -5.78
CA GLY A 139 -17.21 -9.44 -5.47
C GLY A 139 -16.73 -8.02 -5.81
N TYR A 140 -15.43 -7.81 -5.69
CA TYR A 140 -14.82 -6.52 -6.02
C TYR A 140 -14.73 -6.33 -7.52
N GLY A 141 -15.60 -5.50 -8.04
CA GLY A 141 -15.83 -5.31 -9.47
C GLY A 141 -14.59 -5.06 -10.30
N ILE A 142 -14.79 -5.21 -11.58
CA ILE A 142 -13.80 -4.97 -12.61
C ILE A 142 -14.30 -3.76 -13.40
N SER A 143 -13.45 -2.77 -13.71
CA SER A 143 -13.86 -1.65 -14.55
C SER A 143 -14.11 -2.12 -15.97
N GLU A 144 -15.32 -1.92 -16.50
CA GLU A 144 -15.68 -2.25 -17.88
C GLU A 144 -14.98 -1.38 -18.92
N HIS A 145 -14.60 -0.21 -18.53
CA HIS A 145 -13.99 0.75 -19.44
C HIS A 145 -12.51 0.84 -19.14
N GLY A 146 -11.66 0.16 -19.79
CA GLY A 146 -10.20 0.31 -19.70
C GLY A 146 -9.68 1.75 -19.72
N SER A 147 -10.50 2.72 -19.30
CA SER A 147 -10.13 4.09 -19.07
C SER A 147 -9.28 4.15 -17.82
N GLU A 148 -8.07 4.64 -17.98
CA GLU A 148 -7.11 4.93 -16.92
C GLU A 148 -7.64 5.93 -15.87
N ARG A 149 -8.83 6.47 -16.07
CA ARG A 149 -9.55 7.30 -15.12
C ARG A 149 -10.81 6.57 -14.67
N ALA A 150 -10.71 5.90 -13.55
CA ALA A 150 -11.87 5.45 -12.80
C ALA A 150 -12.63 6.68 -12.29
N GLY A 151 -13.21 7.42 -13.21
CA GLY A 151 -13.91 8.67 -12.90
C GLY A 151 -15.12 8.45 -12.01
N HIS A 152 -15.74 7.28 -12.05
CA HIS A 152 -16.99 7.05 -11.35
C HIS A 152 -17.06 5.60 -10.87
N TYR A 153 -16.79 5.41 -9.60
CA TYR A 153 -17.02 4.17 -8.87
C TYR A 153 -18.48 3.70 -8.98
N TYR A 154 -19.38 4.61 -9.31
CA TYR A 154 -20.83 4.39 -9.43
C TYR A 154 -21.29 3.85 -10.79
N SER A 155 -20.46 3.96 -11.82
CA SER A 155 -20.77 3.41 -13.15
C SER A 155 -20.18 2.03 -13.39
N ASN A 156 -19.39 1.53 -12.43
CA ASN A 156 -18.87 0.19 -12.51
C ASN A 156 -20.02 -0.79 -12.33
N ASN A 157 -20.17 -1.67 -13.28
CA ASN A 157 -21.21 -2.66 -13.29
C ASN A 157 -21.01 -3.62 -12.10
N THR A 158 -21.61 -3.26 -10.97
CA THR A 158 -21.60 -4.08 -9.75
C THR A 158 -22.38 -5.39 -9.91
N GLN A 159 -22.92 -5.65 -11.10
CA GLN A 159 -23.69 -6.86 -11.43
C GLN A 159 -22.86 -7.92 -12.15
N ILE A 160 -21.61 -7.63 -12.50
CA ILE A 160 -20.72 -8.60 -13.13
C ILE A 160 -20.10 -9.49 -12.05
N PRO A 161 -20.27 -10.82 -12.12
CA PRO A 161 -19.55 -11.75 -11.27
C PRO A 161 -18.05 -11.57 -11.39
N SER A 162 -17.38 -11.31 -10.28
CA SER A 162 -15.95 -10.97 -10.23
C SER A 162 -15.19 -11.63 -9.07
N ILE A 163 -15.85 -12.54 -8.34
CA ILE A 163 -15.16 -13.40 -7.37
C ILE A 163 -14.35 -14.43 -8.16
N ALA A 164 -13.06 -14.21 -8.25
CA ALA A 164 -12.14 -15.08 -8.95
C ALA A 164 -11.86 -16.35 -8.13
N VAL A 165 -12.42 -17.48 -8.55
CA VAL A 165 -12.21 -18.76 -7.88
C VAL A 165 -11.35 -19.69 -8.72
N ASN A 166 -10.55 -20.53 -8.08
CA ASN A 166 -9.67 -21.51 -8.70
C ASN A 166 -10.19 -22.93 -8.41
N ARG A 167 -10.17 -23.77 -9.43
CA ARG A 167 -10.59 -25.18 -9.33
C ARG A 167 -9.86 -25.89 -8.19
N GLY A 168 -10.65 -26.50 -7.31
CA GLY A 168 -10.14 -27.33 -6.22
C GLY A 168 -9.82 -26.55 -4.95
N ILE A 169 -9.81 -25.22 -5.00
CA ILE A 169 -9.60 -24.37 -3.83
C ILE A 169 -10.90 -24.25 -3.06
N SER A 170 -10.79 -24.27 -1.74
CA SER A 170 -11.90 -24.10 -0.80
C SER A 170 -11.98 -22.66 -0.35
N TYR A 171 -13.20 -22.21 -0.08
CA TYR A 171 -13.51 -20.84 0.35
C TYR A 171 -14.35 -20.89 1.61
N ASP A 172 -13.86 -20.31 2.68
CA ASP A 172 -14.54 -20.27 3.98
C ASP A 172 -15.55 -19.13 4.00
N LEU A 173 -16.81 -19.50 4.09
CA LEU A 173 -17.96 -18.62 4.17
C LEU A 173 -18.32 -18.35 5.64
N SER A 174 -18.60 -17.11 5.99
CA SER A 174 -19.25 -16.74 7.23
C SER A 174 -20.32 -15.69 6.96
N LEU A 175 -21.49 -15.83 7.59
CA LEU A 175 -22.58 -14.86 7.50
C LEU A 175 -23.45 -14.92 8.75
N TYR A 176 -24.19 -13.84 8.99
CA TYR A 176 -25.17 -13.77 10.06
C TYR A 176 -26.58 -13.75 9.49
N LEU A 177 -27.46 -14.56 10.06
CA LEU A 177 -28.89 -14.62 9.69
C LEU A 177 -29.76 -14.47 10.94
N GLN A 178 -30.90 -13.79 10.76
CA GLN A 178 -31.96 -13.70 11.75
C GLN A 178 -33.30 -13.89 11.05
N GLY A 179 -34.10 -14.84 11.52
CA GLY A 179 -35.50 -15.01 11.07
C GLY A 179 -36.42 -13.99 11.73
N ALA A 180 -37.54 -13.69 11.04
CA ALA A 180 -38.72 -13.05 11.64
C ALA A 180 -39.91 -13.99 11.58
N ASP A 181 -40.39 -14.27 10.37
CA ASP A 181 -41.50 -15.21 10.09
C ASP A 181 -41.14 -16.22 8.99
N TYR A 182 -39.83 -16.30 8.63
CA TYR A 182 -39.34 -17.20 7.60
C TYR A 182 -39.11 -18.62 8.11
N ASP A 183 -39.79 -19.58 7.54
CA ASP A 183 -39.71 -21.02 7.87
C ASP A 183 -39.20 -21.90 6.71
N GLY A 184 -38.60 -21.26 5.69
CA GLY A 184 -38.05 -21.92 4.52
C GLY A 184 -36.57 -22.27 4.66
N ARG A 185 -35.96 -22.61 3.52
CA ARG A 185 -34.56 -22.92 3.36
C ARG A 185 -33.82 -21.78 2.65
N ILE A 186 -32.62 -21.52 3.04
CA ILE A 186 -31.70 -20.62 2.36
C ILE A 186 -30.57 -21.46 1.76
N SER A 187 -30.51 -21.45 0.42
CA SER A 187 -29.45 -22.13 -0.34
C SER A 187 -28.33 -21.15 -0.69
N ILE A 188 -27.07 -21.54 -0.41
CA ILE A 188 -25.89 -20.71 -0.65
C ILE A 188 -24.90 -21.49 -1.51
N TYR A 189 -24.44 -20.88 -2.59
CA TYR A 189 -23.53 -21.51 -3.55
C TYR A 189 -22.81 -20.47 -4.40
N LEU A 190 -21.68 -20.88 -5.00
CA LEU A 190 -21.02 -20.12 -6.06
C LEU A 190 -21.66 -20.43 -7.41
N GLU A 191 -21.91 -19.40 -8.22
CA GLU A 191 -22.37 -19.58 -9.61
C GLU A 191 -21.62 -18.61 -10.54
N ASP A 192 -21.43 -19.05 -11.81
CA ASP A 192 -20.83 -18.20 -12.84
C ASP A 192 -21.85 -17.20 -13.43
N ALA A 193 -21.40 -16.39 -14.37
CA ALA A 193 -22.23 -15.35 -15.02
C ALA A 193 -23.44 -15.92 -15.80
N GLN A 194 -23.42 -17.21 -16.15
CA GLN A 194 -24.50 -17.90 -16.80
C GLN A 194 -25.46 -18.56 -15.80
N GLY A 195 -25.22 -18.37 -14.49
CA GLY A 195 -26.00 -18.98 -13.42
C GLY A 195 -25.71 -20.49 -13.23
N LYS A 196 -24.60 -20.98 -13.81
CA LYS A 196 -24.19 -22.36 -13.59
C LYS A 196 -23.45 -22.47 -12.24
N VAL A 197 -24.00 -23.32 -11.38
CA VAL A 197 -23.42 -23.61 -10.06
C VAL A 197 -21.98 -24.12 -10.19
N ASN A 198 -21.10 -23.63 -9.35
CA ASN A 198 -19.66 -23.88 -9.34
C ASN A 198 -19.12 -24.37 -7.99
N SER A 199 -20.00 -24.80 -7.09
CA SER A 199 -19.69 -25.42 -5.80
C SER A 199 -20.82 -26.33 -5.38
N GLU A 200 -20.63 -27.09 -4.29
CA GLU A 200 -21.75 -27.66 -3.56
C GLU A 200 -22.69 -26.56 -3.06
N THR A 201 -23.93 -26.92 -2.79
CA THR A 201 -24.95 -26.01 -2.23
C THR A 201 -25.05 -26.24 -0.72
N ILE A 202 -24.79 -25.20 0.04
CA ILE A 202 -25.02 -25.18 1.48
C ILE A 202 -26.49 -24.81 1.72
N VAL A 203 -27.15 -25.52 2.62
CA VAL A 203 -28.57 -25.26 2.97
C VAL A 203 -28.65 -24.92 4.46
N ILE A 204 -29.27 -23.77 4.78
CA ILE A 204 -29.56 -23.32 6.14
C ILE A 204 -31.05 -23.33 6.33
N GLU A 205 -31.51 -23.96 7.41
CA GLU A 205 -32.94 -24.13 7.78
C GLU A 205 -33.15 -23.69 9.24
N ASN A 206 -34.39 -23.49 9.63
CA ASN A 206 -34.81 -23.20 11.00
C ASN A 206 -34.11 -21.96 11.59
N LEU A 207 -34.21 -20.83 10.89
CA LEU A 207 -33.66 -19.58 11.34
C LEU A 207 -34.19 -19.20 12.73
N LYS A 208 -33.30 -18.74 13.61
CA LYS A 208 -33.69 -18.22 14.93
C LYS A 208 -34.15 -16.77 14.81
N ASN A 209 -35.01 -16.33 15.74
CA ASN A 209 -35.43 -14.92 15.87
C ASN A 209 -34.33 -14.00 16.45
N SER A 210 -33.11 -14.50 16.60
CA SER A 210 -31.92 -13.75 17.00
C SER A 210 -30.82 -13.96 15.99
N TRP A 211 -29.91 -13.00 15.85
CA TRP A 211 -28.74 -13.12 15.01
C TRP A 211 -27.93 -14.39 15.33
N THR A 212 -27.67 -15.18 14.33
CA THR A 212 -26.91 -16.41 14.44
C THR A 212 -25.84 -16.42 13.35
N LYS A 213 -24.58 -16.62 13.77
CA LYS A 213 -23.46 -16.80 12.86
C LYS A 213 -23.50 -18.21 12.26
N HIS A 214 -23.44 -18.29 10.95
CA HIS A 214 -23.32 -19.54 10.18
C HIS A 214 -21.99 -19.55 9.46
N THR A 215 -21.31 -20.70 9.48
CA THR A 215 -20.05 -20.91 8.76
C THR A 215 -20.16 -22.17 7.90
N ALA A 216 -19.53 -22.12 6.73
CA ALA A 216 -19.46 -23.25 5.81
C ALA A 216 -18.23 -23.11 4.92
N THR A 217 -17.87 -24.18 4.22
CA THR A 217 -16.81 -24.15 3.22
C THR A 217 -17.39 -24.49 1.85
N LEU A 218 -17.08 -23.68 0.83
CA LEU A 218 -17.47 -23.89 -0.56
C LEU A 218 -16.24 -24.26 -1.39
N LYS A 219 -16.24 -25.42 -2.02
CA LYS A 219 -15.12 -25.85 -2.88
C LYS A 219 -15.44 -25.57 -4.34
N ALA A 220 -14.56 -24.81 -5.02
CA ALA A 220 -14.76 -24.50 -6.43
C ALA A 220 -14.50 -25.71 -7.33
N GLU A 221 -15.49 -26.07 -8.17
CA GLU A 221 -15.37 -27.17 -9.13
C GLU A 221 -14.60 -26.80 -10.39
N ARG A 222 -14.63 -25.51 -10.75
CA ARG A 222 -13.99 -24.96 -11.95
C ARG A 222 -13.31 -23.61 -11.62
N THR A 223 -12.24 -23.30 -12.34
CA THR A 223 -11.69 -21.94 -12.35
C THR A 223 -12.64 -21.05 -13.14
N ALA A 224 -13.21 -20.03 -12.49
CA ALA A 224 -14.20 -19.14 -13.06
C ALA A 224 -14.31 -17.83 -12.28
N ASP A 225 -14.90 -16.81 -12.90
CA ASP A 225 -15.39 -15.62 -12.19
C ASP A 225 -16.84 -15.91 -11.75
N CYS A 226 -17.05 -15.87 -10.44
CA CYS A 226 -18.29 -16.27 -9.80
C CYS A 226 -18.91 -15.11 -9.02
N ARG A 227 -20.13 -15.33 -8.58
CA ARG A 227 -20.81 -14.60 -7.52
C ARG A 227 -21.26 -15.58 -6.43
N LEU A 228 -21.39 -15.10 -5.22
CA LEU A 228 -21.96 -15.87 -4.11
C LEU A 228 -23.45 -15.64 -4.08
N ALA A 229 -24.24 -16.66 -4.43
CA ALA A 229 -25.70 -16.62 -4.41
C ALA A 229 -26.25 -17.06 -3.06
N ILE A 230 -27.20 -16.30 -2.50
CA ILE A 230 -27.93 -16.56 -1.26
C ILE A 230 -29.42 -16.52 -1.63
N VAL A 231 -30.11 -17.65 -1.68
CA VAL A 231 -31.42 -17.82 -2.27
C VAL A 231 -32.40 -18.51 -1.34
N ALA A 232 -33.53 -17.87 -1.09
CA ALA A 232 -34.64 -18.37 -0.28
C ALA A 232 -35.67 -19.11 -1.16
N ASP A 233 -36.30 -20.16 -0.59
CA ASP A 233 -37.27 -21.03 -1.28
C ASP A 233 -38.72 -20.84 -0.85
N LYS A 234 -39.00 -19.94 0.10
CA LYS A 234 -40.36 -19.65 0.58
C LYS A 234 -40.60 -18.14 0.77
N ALA A 235 -41.88 -17.78 0.87
CA ALA A 235 -42.33 -16.48 1.32
C ALA A 235 -42.00 -16.29 2.82
N GLY A 236 -41.79 -15.03 3.26
CA GLY A 236 -41.52 -14.67 4.63
C GLY A 236 -40.42 -13.59 4.74
N THR A 237 -40.11 -13.21 5.96
CA THR A 237 -39.14 -12.14 6.29
C THR A 237 -37.98 -12.69 7.09
N PHE A 238 -36.77 -12.32 6.68
CA PHE A 238 -35.53 -12.59 7.40
C PHE A 238 -34.49 -11.49 7.16
N TYR A 239 -33.42 -11.52 7.94
CA TYR A 239 -32.34 -10.53 7.87
C TYR A 239 -31.01 -11.23 7.62
N LEU A 240 -30.14 -10.53 6.87
CA LEU A 240 -28.77 -10.97 6.53
C LEU A 240 -27.78 -9.86 6.86
N ASP A 241 -26.66 -10.22 7.47
CA ASP A 241 -25.56 -9.28 7.72
C ASP A 241 -24.21 -10.00 7.68
N PHE A 242 -23.15 -9.20 7.54
CA PHE A 242 -21.76 -9.55 7.68
C PHE A 242 -21.35 -10.82 6.93
N VAL A 243 -21.42 -10.76 5.61
CA VAL A 243 -21.12 -11.90 4.72
C VAL A 243 -19.68 -11.84 4.26
N THR A 244 -18.85 -12.80 4.65
CA THR A 244 -17.45 -12.92 4.24
C THR A 244 -17.19 -14.22 3.49
N LEU A 245 -16.25 -14.17 2.56
CA LEU A 245 -15.76 -15.33 1.82
C LEU A 245 -14.25 -15.23 1.71
N MET A 246 -13.52 -16.14 2.35
CA MET A 246 -12.07 -16.13 2.44
C MET A 246 -11.50 -17.38 1.76
N PRO A 247 -10.48 -17.28 0.90
CA PRO A 247 -9.82 -18.48 0.39
C PRO A 247 -9.13 -19.26 1.52
N GLU A 248 -8.95 -20.56 1.32
CA GLU A 248 -8.27 -21.45 2.28
C GLU A 248 -6.85 -20.96 2.63
N ALA A 249 -6.34 -21.38 3.77
CA ALA A 249 -5.07 -20.92 4.34
C ALA A 249 -3.87 -21.03 3.38
N SER A 250 -3.86 -22.02 2.47
CA SER A 250 -2.79 -22.20 1.48
C SER A 250 -2.66 -21.04 0.49
N GLU A 251 -3.73 -20.29 0.27
CA GLU A 251 -3.80 -19.11 -0.61
C GLU A 251 -3.50 -17.80 0.12
N LEU A 252 -3.34 -17.86 1.44
CA LEU A 252 -3.04 -16.70 2.28
C LEU A 252 -1.55 -16.60 2.59
N TRP A 253 -1.07 -15.40 2.82
CA TRP A 253 0.29 -15.15 3.29
C TRP A 253 0.51 -15.76 4.67
N MET A 254 1.58 -16.54 4.81
CA MET A 254 1.88 -17.27 6.05
C MET A 254 0.67 -18.04 6.62
N GLU A 255 -0.15 -18.61 5.73
CA GLU A 255 -1.35 -19.35 6.09
C GLU A 255 -2.35 -18.54 6.95
N GLY A 256 -2.40 -17.22 6.75
CA GLY A 256 -3.26 -16.29 7.48
C GLY A 256 -2.73 -15.83 8.84
N LYS A 257 -1.57 -16.31 9.29
CA LYS A 257 -0.99 -15.89 10.59
C LYS A 257 -0.60 -14.42 10.65
N ALA A 258 -0.28 -13.82 9.50
CA ALA A 258 0.03 -12.41 9.38
C ALA A 258 -1.17 -11.54 8.99
N GLY A 259 -2.39 -12.09 9.02
CA GLY A 259 -3.61 -11.41 8.61
C GLY A 259 -4.21 -11.96 7.30
N PRO A 260 -5.32 -11.36 6.85
CA PRO A 260 -6.10 -11.85 5.71
C PRO A 260 -5.51 -11.38 4.36
N PHE A 261 -4.25 -11.66 4.11
CA PHE A 261 -3.54 -11.11 2.95
C PHE A 261 -3.38 -12.12 1.82
N ARG A 262 -3.55 -11.65 0.58
CA ARG A 262 -3.25 -12.39 -0.65
C ARG A 262 -1.79 -12.77 -0.71
N LYS A 263 -1.53 -14.07 -0.86
CA LYS A 263 -0.18 -14.63 -0.87
C LYS A 263 0.68 -14.09 -2.00
N ASP A 264 0.13 -13.96 -3.21
CA ASP A 264 0.85 -13.49 -4.38
C ASP A 264 1.35 -12.04 -4.24
N LEU A 265 0.50 -11.15 -3.72
CA LEU A 265 0.84 -9.75 -3.50
C LEU A 265 1.86 -9.59 -2.37
N MET A 266 1.68 -10.31 -1.26
CA MET A 266 2.63 -10.30 -0.15
C MET A 266 4.00 -10.87 -0.55
N GLN A 267 4.03 -11.93 -1.39
CA GLN A 267 5.29 -12.46 -1.90
C GLN A 267 6.04 -11.42 -2.73
N ALA A 268 5.33 -10.62 -3.54
CA ALA A 268 5.95 -9.54 -4.29
C ALA A 268 6.54 -8.45 -3.36
N LEU A 269 5.91 -8.18 -2.21
CA LEU A 269 6.48 -7.27 -1.20
C LEU A 269 7.70 -7.89 -0.50
N ALA A 270 7.61 -9.14 -0.10
CA ALA A 270 8.73 -9.85 0.54
C ALA A 270 9.98 -9.91 -0.36
N ASP A 271 9.77 -10.08 -1.66
CA ASP A 271 10.85 -10.10 -2.67
C ASP A 271 11.60 -8.75 -2.79
N LEU A 272 10.99 -7.63 -2.37
CA LEU A 272 11.65 -6.32 -2.27
C LEU A 272 12.55 -6.21 -1.03
N ASN A 273 12.46 -7.17 -0.10
CA ASN A 273 13.21 -7.17 1.15
C ASN A 273 13.12 -5.82 1.91
N PRO A 274 11.90 -5.33 2.20
CA PRO A 274 11.73 -4.01 2.78
C PRO A 274 12.23 -3.95 4.22
N THR A 275 12.97 -2.90 4.56
CA THR A 275 13.49 -2.69 5.91
C THR A 275 12.57 -1.82 6.78
N PHE A 276 11.64 -1.10 6.16
CA PHE A 276 10.55 -0.39 6.82
C PHE A 276 9.28 -0.44 5.98
N MET A 277 8.15 -0.19 6.62
CA MET A 277 6.85 -0.04 5.98
C MET A 277 6.14 1.20 6.50
N ARG A 278 5.92 2.21 5.64
CA ARG A 278 5.06 3.37 5.89
C ARG A 278 3.61 3.01 5.54
N PHE A 279 2.67 3.35 6.42
CA PHE A 279 1.23 3.08 6.26
C PHE A 279 0.37 4.02 7.14
N PRO A 280 -0.95 4.10 7.01
CA PRO A 280 -1.83 3.51 5.99
C PRO A 280 -1.93 4.37 4.73
N GLY A 281 -1.13 5.41 4.63
CA GLY A 281 -1.10 6.26 3.47
C GLY A 281 -0.39 7.58 3.67
N GLY A 282 -0.49 8.37 2.63
CA GLY A 282 -0.27 9.79 2.54
C GLY A 282 -1.61 10.51 2.66
N CYS A 283 -2.19 10.96 1.52
CA CYS A 283 -3.50 11.60 1.47
C CYS A 283 -4.63 10.74 2.08
N ALA A 284 -4.55 9.41 1.97
CA ALA A 284 -5.52 8.52 2.58
C ALA A 284 -5.59 8.67 4.11
N SER A 285 -4.46 8.96 4.80
CA SER A 285 -4.45 9.18 6.25
C SER A 285 -5.22 10.42 6.67
N GLU A 286 -5.23 11.46 5.84
CA GLU A 286 -5.78 12.79 6.17
C GLU A 286 -7.19 13.03 5.63
N GLY A 287 -7.58 12.31 4.58
CA GLY A 287 -8.91 12.41 4.02
C GLY A 287 -9.27 13.78 3.42
N THR A 288 -10.53 13.91 3.01
CA THR A 288 -11.11 15.15 2.46
C THR A 288 -11.89 15.96 3.49
N ASN A 289 -12.24 15.35 4.61
CA ASN A 289 -12.98 15.92 5.73
C ASN A 289 -12.72 15.05 6.97
N TYR A 290 -13.29 15.43 8.11
CA TYR A 290 -13.12 14.69 9.37
C TYR A 290 -13.43 13.20 9.24
N PHE A 291 -14.52 12.83 8.59
CA PHE A 291 -14.93 11.43 8.45
C PHE A 291 -14.12 10.63 7.42
N GLY A 292 -13.47 11.32 6.52
CA GLY A 292 -12.55 10.70 5.56
C GLY A 292 -11.15 10.47 6.10
N GLN A 293 -10.85 10.94 7.31
CA GLN A 293 -9.58 10.69 8.00
C GLN A 293 -9.53 9.27 8.53
N VAL A 294 -8.33 8.69 8.56
CA VAL A 294 -8.11 7.38 9.17
C VAL A 294 -7.92 7.56 10.67
N PHE A 295 -8.77 6.91 11.45
CA PHE A 295 -8.67 6.81 12.89
C PHE A 295 -8.42 5.36 13.28
N TRP A 296 -7.26 5.08 13.87
CA TRP A 296 -6.79 3.72 14.10
C TRP A 296 -7.69 2.90 15.04
N LYS A 297 -8.30 3.53 16.04
CA LYS A 297 -9.22 2.84 16.98
C LYS A 297 -10.46 2.28 16.29
N ASN A 298 -10.88 2.90 15.17
CA ASN A 298 -11.99 2.37 14.36
C ASN A 298 -11.62 1.12 13.55
N SER A 299 -10.34 0.73 13.55
CA SER A 299 -9.79 -0.36 12.74
C SER A 299 -9.16 -1.49 13.54
N VAL A 300 -9.33 -1.50 14.86
CA VAL A 300 -8.84 -2.56 15.78
C VAL A 300 -10.00 -3.21 16.51
N GLY A 301 -9.76 -4.31 17.20
CA GLY A 301 -10.80 -5.14 17.81
C GLY A 301 -11.49 -6.06 16.80
N ASP A 302 -12.66 -6.59 17.15
CA ASP A 302 -13.43 -7.48 16.29
C ASP A 302 -13.82 -6.81 14.97
N VAL A 303 -13.71 -7.53 13.86
CA VAL A 303 -13.97 -6.97 12.52
C VAL A 303 -15.41 -6.50 12.39
N GLU A 304 -16.36 -7.17 13.05
CA GLU A 304 -17.78 -6.81 13.09
C GLU A 304 -18.03 -5.43 13.72
N GLN A 305 -17.11 -4.95 14.60
CA GLN A 305 -17.21 -3.67 15.30
C GLN A 305 -16.50 -2.52 14.57
N ARG A 306 -15.73 -2.83 13.54
CA ARG A 306 -14.94 -1.82 12.83
C ARG A 306 -15.82 -0.96 11.93
N ILE A 307 -15.46 0.32 11.82
CA ILE A 307 -16.26 1.32 11.13
C ILE A 307 -15.58 1.69 9.83
N GLY A 308 -16.18 1.27 8.72
CA GLY A 308 -15.74 1.67 7.40
C GLY A 308 -15.96 3.17 7.12
N PHE A 309 -15.28 3.69 6.12
CA PHE A 309 -15.38 5.09 5.75
C PHE A 309 -15.12 5.29 4.25
N ARG A 310 -15.52 6.44 3.72
CA ARG A 310 -15.14 6.86 2.37
C ARG A 310 -13.77 7.53 2.41
N ASN A 311 -12.80 6.91 1.77
CA ASN A 311 -11.43 7.40 1.78
C ASN A 311 -11.23 8.60 0.84
N HIS A 312 -10.03 9.22 0.92
CA HIS A 312 -9.63 10.36 0.12
C HIS A 312 -9.80 10.13 -1.40
N TRP A 313 -9.53 8.92 -1.88
CA TRP A 313 -9.55 8.55 -3.29
C TRP A 313 -10.96 8.28 -3.83
N GLY A 314 -11.99 8.45 -2.99
CA GLY A 314 -13.40 8.47 -3.37
C GLY A 314 -14.08 7.10 -3.42
N TYR A 315 -13.53 6.10 -2.75
CA TYR A 315 -14.16 4.79 -2.58
C TYR A 315 -14.23 4.39 -1.10
N TRP A 316 -14.90 3.28 -0.83
CA TRP A 316 -15.09 2.79 0.54
C TRP A 316 -13.92 1.95 0.99
N THR A 317 -13.43 2.21 2.19
CA THR A 317 -12.48 1.37 2.93
C THR A 317 -13.23 0.72 4.09
N SER A 318 -13.27 -0.61 4.11
CA SER A 318 -14.11 -1.37 5.05
C SER A 318 -13.51 -1.51 6.43
N GLN A 319 -12.21 -1.25 6.60
CA GLN A 319 -11.42 -1.53 7.81
C GLN A 319 -11.33 -3.04 8.16
N TYR A 320 -11.63 -3.94 7.22
CA TYR A 320 -11.35 -5.38 7.40
C TYR A 320 -9.87 -5.63 7.68
N VAL A 321 -9.02 -4.92 6.96
CA VAL A 321 -7.61 -4.72 7.29
C VAL A 321 -7.46 -3.34 7.91
N GLY A 322 -6.96 -3.30 9.13
CA GLY A 322 -6.74 -2.07 9.88
C GLY A 322 -5.31 -1.95 10.40
N PHE A 323 -5.10 -1.09 11.39
CA PHE A 323 -3.75 -0.82 11.90
C PHE A 323 -3.10 -2.06 12.54
N TYR A 324 -3.86 -2.93 13.17
CA TYR A 324 -3.34 -4.18 13.69
C TYR A 324 -2.79 -5.08 12.58
N GLU A 325 -3.53 -5.25 11.50
CA GLU A 325 -3.10 -6.06 10.36
C GLU A 325 -1.93 -5.42 9.61
N TYR A 326 -1.85 -4.08 9.50
CA TYR A 326 -0.66 -3.41 8.95
C TYR A 326 0.60 -3.67 9.79
N LEU A 327 0.48 -3.68 11.11
CA LEU A 327 1.60 -4.02 12.01
C LEU A 327 2.05 -5.47 11.81
N LEU A 328 1.10 -6.41 11.72
CA LEU A 328 1.40 -7.82 11.40
C LEU A 328 2.05 -7.97 10.01
N MET A 329 1.59 -7.20 9.02
CA MET A 329 2.18 -7.16 7.69
C MET A 329 3.64 -6.74 7.77
N ALA A 330 3.93 -5.62 8.41
CA ALA A 330 5.29 -5.11 8.59
C ALA A 330 6.19 -6.16 9.29
N GLU A 331 5.71 -6.73 10.40
CA GLU A 331 6.44 -7.77 11.14
C GLU A 331 6.72 -9.01 10.28
N SER A 332 5.72 -9.49 9.52
CA SER A 332 5.88 -10.66 8.65
C SER A 332 6.86 -10.46 7.49
N LEU A 333 7.09 -9.21 7.11
CA LEU A 333 8.08 -8.80 6.11
C LEU A 333 9.46 -8.51 6.73
N GLY A 334 9.60 -8.54 8.05
CA GLY A 334 10.81 -8.11 8.76
C GLY A 334 11.05 -6.60 8.67
N ALA A 335 10.01 -5.83 8.38
CA ALA A 335 10.08 -4.37 8.19
C ALA A 335 9.72 -3.62 9.48
N THR A 336 10.44 -2.54 9.76
CA THR A 336 10.12 -1.64 10.87
C THR A 336 8.84 -0.85 10.53
N PRO A 337 7.80 -0.84 11.38
CA PRO A 337 6.59 -0.09 11.13
C PRO A 337 6.82 1.42 11.23
N LEU A 338 6.27 2.18 10.27
CA LEU A 338 6.23 3.64 10.25
C LEU A 338 4.79 4.07 9.96
N PRO A 339 3.91 4.06 10.96
CA PRO A 339 2.55 4.57 10.82
C PRO A 339 2.54 6.09 10.67
N VAL A 340 1.57 6.60 9.89
CA VAL A 340 1.29 8.03 9.75
C VAL A 340 -0.09 8.30 10.33
N LEU A 341 -0.14 9.14 11.36
CA LEU A 341 -1.39 9.59 11.99
C LEU A 341 -1.75 10.98 11.48
N ASN A 342 -3.05 11.23 11.34
CA ASN A 342 -3.53 12.56 11.01
C ASN A 342 -3.41 13.52 12.21
N ASN A 343 -3.40 14.80 11.92
CA ASN A 343 -3.24 15.87 12.90
C ASN A 343 -4.37 16.90 12.86
N GLY A 344 -5.55 16.49 12.39
CA GLY A 344 -6.72 17.36 12.29
C GLY A 344 -6.67 18.34 11.12
N VAL A 345 -5.84 18.08 10.11
CA VAL A 345 -5.78 18.82 8.84
C VAL A 345 -6.10 17.86 7.69
N THR A 346 -6.92 18.29 6.73
CA THR A 346 -7.21 17.47 5.55
C THR A 346 -6.07 17.49 4.55
N CYS A 347 -6.04 16.51 3.64
CA CYS A 347 -5.08 16.45 2.55
C CYS A 347 -5.03 17.75 1.74
N GLN A 348 -3.87 18.08 1.17
CA GLN A 348 -3.67 19.28 0.35
C GLN A 348 -4.62 19.36 -0.86
N PHE A 349 -5.04 18.23 -1.43
CA PHE A 349 -6.05 18.19 -2.50
C PHE A 349 -7.45 18.58 -2.01
N ALA A 350 -7.70 18.52 -0.71
CA ALA A 350 -8.92 19.02 -0.08
C ALA A 350 -8.76 20.44 0.52
N GLY A 351 -7.64 21.10 0.27
CA GLY A 351 -7.38 22.49 0.62
C GLY A 351 -6.81 22.70 2.02
N HIS A 352 -6.25 21.69 2.69
CA HIS A 352 -5.70 21.79 4.06
C HIS A 352 -6.71 22.41 5.04
N GLN A 353 -7.93 21.93 5.02
CA GLN A 353 -8.97 22.41 5.92
C GLN A 353 -8.73 21.89 7.34
N TYR A 354 -9.01 22.73 8.33
CA TYR A 354 -8.97 22.28 9.73
C TYR A 354 -10.29 21.59 10.07
N VAL A 355 -10.20 20.37 10.49
CA VAL A 355 -11.36 19.60 10.96
C VAL A 355 -11.53 19.66 12.47
N ALA A 356 -10.54 20.24 13.17
CA ALA A 356 -10.57 20.53 14.60
C ALA A 356 -9.99 21.93 14.84
N PRO A 357 -10.82 22.95 15.17
CA PRO A 357 -10.35 24.28 15.50
C PRO A 357 -9.54 24.29 16.81
N LEU A 358 -8.75 25.34 17.04
CA LEU A 358 -7.95 25.55 18.25
C LEU A 358 -8.23 26.92 18.90
N ASP A 359 -9.36 27.54 18.58
CA ASP A 359 -9.65 28.94 18.92
C ASP A 359 -10.00 29.11 20.42
N THR A 360 -10.66 28.13 21.02
CA THR A 360 -11.09 28.12 22.42
C THR A 360 -10.40 27.05 23.26
N GLU A 361 -10.51 27.15 24.57
CA GLU A 361 -10.02 26.08 25.47
C GLU A 361 -10.76 24.77 25.25
N GLU A 362 -12.04 24.81 24.91
CA GLU A 362 -12.85 23.62 24.59
C GLU A 362 -12.36 22.99 23.29
N ASP A 363 -12.08 23.77 22.26
CA ASP A 363 -11.50 23.29 20.99
C ASP A 363 -10.15 22.62 21.22
N ARG A 364 -9.27 23.26 22.02
CA ARG A 364 -7.95 22.70 22.36
C ARG A 364 -8.06 21.40 23.13
N LYS A 365 -9.00 21.32 24.07
CA LYS A 365 -9.28 20.08 24.79
C LYS A 365 -9.78 19.01 23.86
N ARG A 366 -10.72 19.32 22.96
CA ARG A 366 -11.24 18.40 21.95
C ARG A 366 -10.13 17.91 21.01
N PHE A 367 -9.28 18.82 20.54
CA PHE A 367 -8.11 18.45 19.73
C PHE A 367 -7.19 17.49 20.48
N TYR A 368 -6.94 17.77 21.77
CA TYR A 368 -6.13 16.89 22.61
C TYR A 368 -6.75 15.49 22.72
N ASP A 369 -8.02 15.41 23.03
CA ASP A 369 -8.73 14.15 23.24
C ASP A 369 -8.80 13.29 21.95
N ILE A 370 -8.94 13.93 20.78
CA ILE A 370 -9.12 13.21 19.51
C ILE A 370 -7.78 12.88 18.83
N PHE A 371 -6.82 13.80 18.80
CA PHE A 371 -5.60 13.63 18.01
C PHE A 371 -4.37 13.34 18.85
N VAL A 372 -4.20 14.08 19.95
CA VAL A 372 -3.02 13.92 20.80
C VAL A 372 -3.10 12.62 21.60
N LYS A 373 -4.21 12.43 22.31
CA LYS A 373 -4.46 11.20 23.07
C LYS A 373 -4.48 9.98 22.15
N ASP A 374 -5.01 10.13 20.94
CA ASP A 374 -5.03 9.06 19.93
C ASP A 374 -3.62 8.58 19.58
N ALA A 375 -2.69 9.52 19.37
CA ALA A 375 -1.29 9.20 19.11
C ALA A 375 -0.59 8.53 20.31
N LEU A 376 -0.84 9.02 21.53
CA LEU A 376 -0.29 8.43 22.75
C LEU A 376 -0.84 7.01 23.00
N ASP A 377 -2.12 6.81 22.79
CA ASP A 377 -2.80 5.50 22.91
C ASP A 377 -2.30 4.52 21.83
N PHE A 378 -1.99 5.03 20.62
CA PHE A 378 -1.43 4.19 19.57
C PHE A 378 -0.02 3.69 19.90
N ILE A 379 0.83 4.56 20.45
CA ILE A 379 2.15 4.15 20.93
C ILE A 379 2.00 3.10 22.03
N GLU A 380 1.05 3.27 22.97
CA GLU A 380 0.73 2.29 23.99
C GLU A 380 0.20 0.97 23.38
N PHE A 381 -0.67 1.04 22.36
CA PHE A 381 -1.12 -0.15 21.63
C PHE A 381 0.06 -0.93 21.03
N CYS A 382 1.02 -0.23 20.44
CA CYS A 382 2.19 -0.86 19.83
C CYS A 382 3.21 -1.39 20.86
N ASN A 383 3.52 -0.61 21.89
CA ASN A 383 4.68 -0.83 22.76
C ASN A 383 4.29 -1.10 24.23
N GLY A 384 3.06 -0.83 24.63
CA GLY A 384 2.61 -0.98 26.01
C GLY A 384 2.61 -2.43 26.49
N ASP A 385 2.78 -2.59 27.82
CA ASP A 385 2.64 -3.87 28.48
C ASP A 385 1.18 -4.37 28.41
N THR A 386 0.98 -5.69 28.46
CA THR A 386 -0.35 -6.31 28.41
C THR A 386 -1.26 -5.94 29.59
N ASN A 387 -0.74 -5.26 30.62
CA ASN A 387 -1.54 -4.70 31.73
C ASN A 387 -2.04 -3.26 31.46
N THR A 388 -1.59 -2.62 30.38
CA THR A 388 -2.12 -1.31 29.97
C THR A 388 -3.40 -1.49 29.16
N GLU A 389 -4.20 -0.44 29.01
CA GLU A 389 -5.47 -0.49 28.29
C GLU A 389 -5.30 -1.00 26.87
N TRP A 390 -4.42 -0.36 26.10
CA TRP A 390 -4.24 -0.67 24.68
C TRP A 390 -3.30 -1.86 24.43
N GLY A 391 -2.34 -2.10 25.31
CA GLY A 391 -1.53 -3.31 25.27
C GLY A 391 -2.35 -4.58 25.58
N ALA A 392 -3.36 -4.49 26.43
CA ALA A 392 -4.31 -5.57 26.68
C ALA A 392 -5.15 -5.88 25.44
N LEU A 393 -5.67 -4.86 24.74
CA LEU A 393 -6.42 -5.06 23.50
C LEU A 393 -5.53 -5.71 22.41
N ARG A 394 -4.29 -5.26 22.26
CA ARG A 394 -3.34 -5.93 21.35
C ARG A 394 -3.17 -7.41 21.66
N ALA A 395 -3.02 -7.73 22.96
CA ALA A 395 -2.89 -9.12 23.41
C ALA A 395 -4.18 -9.94 23.17
N GLU A 396 -5.36 -9.37 23.40
CA GLU A 396 -6.65 -9.97 23.09
C GLU A 396 -6.81 -10.26 21.60
N MET A 397 -6.32 -9.38 20.74
CA MET A 397 -6.28 -9.58 19.30
C MET A 397 -5.25 -10.63 18.86
N GLY A 398 -4.48 -11.22 19.77
CA GLY A 398 -3.58 -12.35 19.53
C GLY A 398 -2.09 -12.02 19.48
N HIS A 399 -1.70 -10.77 19.77
CA HIS A 399 -0.29 -10.35 19.77
C HIS A 399 0.12 -9.74 21.13
N PRO A 400 0.46 -10.57 22.13
CA PRO A 400 0.85 -10.09 23.46
C PRO A 400 2.19 -9.33 23.46
N GLU A 401 3.11 -9.66 22.56
CA GLU A 401 4.40 -9.01 22.47
C GLU A 401 4.29 -7.61 21.84
N PRO A 402 5.15 -6.64 22.21
CA PRO A 402 5.15 -5.32 21.60
C PRO A 402 5.65 -5.36 20.15
N PHE A 403 5.10 -4.51 19.30
CA PHE A 403 5.55 -4.33 17.90
C PHE A 403 6.84 -3.51 17.78
N ASN A 404 7.36 -2.97 18.90
CA ASN A 404 8.59 -2.18 18.95
C ASN A 404 8.57 -0.96 18.00
N LEU A 405 7.48 -0.22 18.03
CA LEU A 405 7.33 1.03 17.28
C LEU A 405 8.46 2.00 17.64
N LYS A 406 9.15 2.51 16.62
CA LYS A 406 10.26 3.47 16.75
C LYS A 406 9.95 4.80 16.05
N TYR A 407 9.17 4.77 14.99
CA TYR A 407 8.89 5.90 14.14
C TYR A 407 7.40 6.19 14.10
N LEU A 408 7.04 7.47 14.13
CA LEU A 408 5.65 7.92 14.02
C LEU A 408 5.59 9.17 13.15
N GLY A 409 4.88 9.09 12.02
CA GLY A 409 4.60 10.22 11.17
C GLY A 409 3.39 11.01 11.70
N ILE A 410 3.49 12.34 11.67
CA ILE A 410 2.41 13.27 12.02
C ILE A 410 2.05 14.07 10.78
N GLY A 411 0.89 13.76 10.19
CA GLY A 411 0.41 14.39 8.97
C GLY A 411 1.15 13.96 7.71
N ASN A 412 0.68 14.46 6.56
CA ASN A 412 1.24 14.17 5.25
C ASN A 412 1.22 15.41 4.37
N GLU A 413 2.37 15.77 3.76
CA GLU A 413 2.50 16.90 2.81
C GLU A 413 1.92 18.23 3.32
N ASN A 414 1.86 18.40 4.62
CA ASN A 414 1.28 19.56 5.27
C ASN A 414 2.21 20.77 5.25
N LYS A 415 1.61 21.94 5.48
CA LYS A 415 2.30 23.23 5.49
C LYS A 415 1.53 24.30 6.28
N GLY A 416 2.21 25.39 6.55
CA GLY A 416 1.61 26.59 7.10
C GLY A 416 1.44 26.57 8.61
N GLU A 417 1.05 27.73 9.16
CA GLU A 417 1.01 27.97 10.59
C GLU A 417 0.11 27.00 11.35
N ALA A 418 -1.06 26.74 10.81
CA ALA A 418 -2.02 25.86 11.47
C ALA A 418 -1.59 24.39 11.54
N PHE A 419 -0.85 23.91 10.55
CA PHE A 419 -0.22 22.61 10.67
C PHE A 419 0.81 22.60 11.80
N TRP A 420 1.71 23.59 11.82
CA TRP A 420 2.79 23.66 12.80
C TRP A 420 2.28 23.87 14.22
N GLU A 421 1.17 24.60 14.43
CA GLU A 421 0.52 24.73 15.74
C GLU A 421 0.05 23.34 16.27
N ARG A 422 -0.58 22.54 15.42
CA ARG A 422 -1.04 21.19 15.76
C ARG A 422 0.11 20.21 15.96
N PHE A 423 1.09 20.29 15.08
CA PHE A 423 2.32 19.49 15.18
C PHE A 423 3.03 19.77 16.50
N ASP A 424 3.18 21.03 16.91
CA ASP A 424 3.81 21.40 18.16
C ASP A 424 3.14 20.78 19.38
N ILE A 425 1.80 20.82 19.42
CA ILE A 425 1.02 20.22 20.51
C ILE A 425 1.25 18.69 20.57
N MET A 426 1.16 18.01 19.42
CA MET A 426 1.36 16.56 19.35
C MET A 426 2.81 16.17 19.64
N TYR A 427 3.78 16.87 19.04
CA TYR A 427 5.21 16.64 19.24
C TYR A 427 5.59 16.73 20.72
N ASN A 428 5.20 17.82 21.41
CA ASN A 428 5.54 18.02 22.83
C ASN A 428 4.90 16.92 23.70
N ALA A 429 3.64 16.57 23.49
CA ALA A 429 2.97 15.52 24.25
C ALA A 429 3.61 14.14 24.04
N ILE A 430 3.98 13.80 22.82
CA ILE A 430 4.65 12.53 22.52
C ILE A 430 6.05 12.50 23.14
N LYS A 431 6.83 13.56 22.96
CA LYS A 431 8.19 13.63 23.50
C LYS A 431 8.24 13.67 25.04
N GLU A 432 7.22 14.20 25.68
CA GLU A 432 7.09 14.16 27.14
C GLU A 432 6.88 12.73 27.66
N LYS A 433 6.00 11.94 26.98
CA LYS A 433 5.63 10.60 27.45
C LYS A 433 6.51 9.49 26.86
N TYR A 434 6.96 9.65 25.59
CA TYR A 434 7.70 8.65 24.82
C TYR A 434 8.89 9.31 24.08
N PRO A 435 9.91 9.79 24.82
CA PRO A 435 11.05 10.53 24.23
C PRO A 435 11.87 9.71 23.23
N GLU A 436 11.77 8.38 23.27
CA GLU A 436 12.46 7.45 22.37
C GLU A 436 11.83 7.37 20.96
N ILE A 437 10.58 7.80 20.80
CA ILE A 437 9.91 7.79 19.51
C ILE A 437 10.49 8.88 18.61
N ILE A 438 10.94 8.48 17.43
CA ILE A 438 11.37 9.38 16.38
C ILE A 438 10.14 9.85 15.61
N ILE A 439 9.87 11.16 15.68
CA ILE A 439 8.76 11.75 14.96
C ILE A 439 9.21 12.07 13.54
N VAL A 440 8.34 11.76 12.58
CA VAL A 440 8.54 12.12 11.17
C VAL A 440 7.62 13.29 10.86
N SER A 441 8.23 14.43 10.52
CA SER A 441 7.57 15.64 10.04
C SER A 441 7.53 15.67 8.51
N THR A 442 7.02 16.74 7.93
CA THR A 442 6.87 16.86 6.48
C THR A 442 7.61 18.08 5.92
N ALA A 443 8.20 17.94 4.72
CA ALA A 443 8.71 19.05 3.93
C ALA A 443 7.62 19.73 3.08
N GLY A 444 6.38 19.23 3.13
CA GLY A 444 5.29 19.64 2.26
C GLY A 444 5.21 18.77 0.99
N SER A 445 4.39 19.21 0.02
CA SER A 445 4.16 18.49 -1.24
C SER A 445 5.18 18.80 -2.34
N ALA A 446 6.05 19.78 -2.11
CA ALA A 446 7.03 20.24 -3.08
C ALA A 446 8.45 19.80 -2.71
N SER A 447 9.26 19.51 -3.71
CA SER A 447 10.67 19.12 -3.53
C SER A 447 11.63 20.29 -3.29
N ASP A 448 11.14 21.51 -3.48
CA ASP A 448 11.91 22.75 -3.41
C ASP A 448 10.97 23.98 -3.33
N GLY A 449 11.55 25.17 -3.28
CA GLY A 449 10.81 26.43 -3.28
C GLY A 449 10.33 26.87 -1.90
N LYS A 450 9.38 27.82 -1.87
CA LYS A 450 8.98 28.52 -0.64
C LYS A 450 8.40 27.56 0.40
N GLU A 451 7.45 26.70 0.02
CA GLU A 451 6.79 25.75 0.93
C GLU A 451 7.81 24.82 1.61
N PHE A 452 8.66 24.20 0.81
CA PHE A 452 9.73 23.35 1.28
C PHE A 452 10.66 24.07 2.27
N ASN A 453 11.09 25.28 1.92
CA ASN A 453 12.01 26.04 2.74
C ASN A 453 11.38 26.57 4.03
N ASP A 454 10.12 26.98 4.00
CA ASP A 454 9.38 27.42 5.20
C ASP A 454 9.22 26.26 6.20
N ASN A 455 8.88 25.06 5.70
CA ASN A 455 8.76 23.87 6.55
C ASN A 455 10.11 23.49 7.18
N TYR A 456 11.18 23.49 6.39
CA TYR A 456 12.50 23.23 6.94
C TYR A 456 12.98 24.30 7.93
N ALA A 457 12.58 25.56 7.76
CA ALA A 457 12.89 26.61 8.74
C ALA A 457 12.25 26.32 10.11
N GLN A 458 11.00 25.85 10.14
CA GLN A 458 10.35 25.42 11.39
C GLN A 458 11.07 24.22 12.02
N ILE A 459 11.44 23.22 11.21
CA ILE A 459 12.15 22.02 11.67
C ILE A 459 13.50 22.39 12.23
N ASP A 460 14.28 23.18 11.51
CA ASP A 460 15.63 23.59 11.92
C ASP A 460 15.61 24.41 13.22
N GLU A 461 14.59 25.22 13.43
CA GLU A 461 14.47 26.06 14.61
C GLU A 461 13.93 25.31 15.83
N LYS A 462 12.89 24.48 15.66
CA LYS A 462 12.11 23.95 16.79
C LYS A 462 12.18 22.44 16.95
N TYR A 463 12.39 21.67 15.89
CA TYR A 463 12.25 20.21 15.89
C TYR A 463 13.46 19.49 15.27
N PRO A 464 14.70 19.80 15.67
CA PRO A 464 15.90 19.31 14.99
C PRO A 464 16.14 17.80 15.13
N ASP A 465 15.39 17.09 15.98
CA ASP A 465 15.47 15.64 16.20
C ASP A 465 14.41 14.85 15.42
N THR A 466 13.67 15.49 14.52
CA THR A 466 12.72 14.82 13.66
C THR A 466 13.35 14.32 12.36
N TYR A 467 12.77 13.27 11.78
CA TYR A 467 13.02 12.92 10.39
C TYR A 467 12.06 13.72 9.50
N VAL A 468 12.50 14.07 8.31
CA VAL A 468 11.74 14.94 7.39
C VAL A 468 11.33 14.14 6.18
N ASP A 469 10.03 14.02 5.98
CA ASP A 469 9.43 13.34 4.83
C ASP A 469 9.43 14.25 3.62
N GLU A 470 10.26 13.93 2.62
CA GLU A 470 10.37 14.62 1.34
C GLU A 470 9.70 13.81 0.24
N HIS A 471 8.88 14.48 -0.58
CA HIS A 471 8.16 13.88 -1.69
C HIS A 471 8.55 14.51 -3.02
N TYR A 472 8.69 13.67 -4.07
CA TYR A 472 8.87 14.18 -5.43
C TYR A 472 8.41 13.22 -6.51
N TYR A 473 7.53 13.74 -7.37
CA TYR A 473 7.07 13.10 -8.59
C TYR A 473 7.57 13.93 -9.77
N LYS A 474 8.56 13.43 -10.47
CA LYS A 474 9.35 14.20 -11.44
C LYS A 474 9.54 13.41 -12.73
N ASN A 475 10.22 14.02 -13.72
CA ASN A 475 10.58 13.38 -14.97
C ASN A 475 12.01 12.85 -14.98
N ASP A 476 12.40 12.12 -16.04
CA ASP A 476 13.73 11.53 -16.21
C ASP A 476 14.86 12.55 -16.01
N ASN A 477 14.75 13.71 -16.64
CA ASN A 477 15.78 14.76 -16.58
C ASN A 477 15.98 15.26 -15.15
N TRP A 478 14.89 15.39 -14.38
CA TRP A 478 15.01 15.83 -13.00
C TRP A 478 15.81 14.80 -12.17
N PHE A 479 15.52 13.51 -12.32
CA PHE A 479 16.22 12.47 -11.57
C PHE A 479 17.71 12.43 -11.92
N TYR A 480 18.08 12.54 -13.20
CA TYR A 480 19.48 12.60 -13.60
C TYR A 480 20.20 13.85 -13.09
N ASN A 481 19.54 15.02 -13.15
CA ASN A 481 20.16 16.31 -12.83
C ASN A 481 20.20 16.61 -11.33
N ASN A 482 19.46 15.89 -10.48
CA ASN A 482 19.41 16.12 -9.04
C ASN A 482 20.07 15.01 -8.22
N ARG A 483 20.91 14.20 -8.83
CA ARG A 483 21.62 13.12 -8.13
C ARG A 483 22.54 13.61 -6.99
N ASP A 484 23.00 14.82 -7.08
CA ASP A 484 23.84 15.45 -6.07
C ASP A 484 23.08 16.22 -4.98
N ARG A 485 21.73 16.11 -4.98
CA ARG A 485 20.82 16.83 -4.08
C ARG A 485 21.24 16.78 -2.62
N TYR A 486 21.65 15.62 -2.16
CA TYR A 486 22.02 15.38 -0.76
C TYR A 486 23.53 15.44 -0.48
N ASN A 487 24.35 15.78 -1.46
CA ASN A 487 25.78 15.95 -1.23
C ASN A 487 26.05 17.09 -0.24
N ALA A 488 27.11 16.95 0.57
CA ALA A 488 27.41 17.86 1.66
C ALA A 488 27.68 19.32 1.23
N ASP A 489 28.08 19.53 -0.03
CA ASP A 489 28.33 20.84 -0.61
C ASP A 489 27.10 21.51 -1.21
N LYS A 490 26.00 20.77 -1.38
CA LYS A 490 24.79 21.27 -2.06
C LYS A 490 23.85 22.02 -1.14
N VAL A 491 23.13 22.94 -1.75
CA VAL A 491 22.18 23.83 -1.10
C VAL A 491 20.78 23.19 -1.15
N ARG A 492 20.20 23.03 0.03
CA ARG A 492 18.85 22.50 0.22
C ARG A 492 17.80 23.48 -0.34
N GLY A 493 16.90 23.02 -1.19
CA GLY A 493 15.78 23.81 -1.70
C GLY A 493 16.14 25.12 -2.43
N GLY A 494 17.43 25.30 -2.81
CA GLY A 494 17.89 26.46 -3.56
C GLY A 494 18.09 27.76 -2.77
N GLN A 495 18.04 27.73 -1.43
CA GLN A 495 18.10 28.97 -0.59
C GLN A 495 19.38 29.15 0.23
N GLY A 496 20.48 28.56 -0.12
CA GLY A 496 21.75 28.76 0.57
C GLY A 496 21.96 27.93 1.84
N ILE A 497 20.97 27.18 2.31
CA ILE A 497 21.07 26.27 3.46
C ILE A 497 21.42 24.87 2.98
N LYS A 498 22.38 24.22 3.63
CA LYS A 498 22.83 22.86 3.31
C LYS A 498 22.11 21.84 4.20
N TYR A 499 22.09 20.58 3.75
CA TYR A 499 21.75 19.46 4.63
C TYR A 499 22.86 19.32 5.68
N ASP A 500 22.53 19.55 6.96
CA ASP A 500 23.47 19.58 8.06
C ASP A 500 23.60 18.22 8.73
N ARG A 501 24.71 17.54 8.50
CA ARG A 501 24.99 16.20 9.04
C ARG A 501 25.32 16.20 10.52
N GLU A 502 25.68 17.34 11.09
CA GLU A 502 25.96 17.48 12.52
C GLU A 502 24.69 17.52 13.36
N ARG A 503 23.55 17.82 12.73
CA ARG A 503 22.22 17.75 13.37
C ARG A 503 21.67 16.33 13.37
N PRO A 504 20.79 15.98 14.33
CA PRO A 504 20.11 14.68 14.33
C PRO A 504 19.03 14.55 13.26
N THR A 505 18.56 15.66 12.65
CA THR A 505 17.62 15.67 11.53
C THR A 505 18.09 14.77 10.39
N ARG A 506 17.23 13.90 9.89
CA ARG A 506 17.50 13.04 8.74
C ARG A 506 16.38 13.14 7.71
N VAL A 507 16.69 12.79 6.49
CA VAL A 507 15.73 12.77 5.38
C VAL A 507 15.13 11.38 5.23
N PHE A 508 13.83 11.35 5.16
CA PHE A 508 13.02 10.25 4.69
C PHE A 508 12.45 10.62 3.32
N VAL A 509 12.83 9.92 2.27
CA VAL A 509 12.22 10.07 0.94
C VAL A 509 10.99 9.16 0.93
N GLY A 510 9.88 9.67 1.44
CA GLY A 510 8.68 8.86 1.73
C GLY A 510 7.83 8.55 0.52
N GLU A 511 7.92 9.42 -0.51
CA GLU A 511 7.24 9.19 -1.78
C GLU A 511 8.09 9.69 -2.93
N PHE A 512 8.47 8.81 -3.83
CA PHE A 512 9.08 9.23 -5.08
C PHE A 512 8.70 8.31 -6.24
N ALA A 513 8.51 8.91 -7.40
CA ALA A 513 8.40 8.20 -8.68
C ALA A 513 8.63 9.14 -9.87
N ASN A 514 9.02 8.55 -10.98
CA ASN A 514 8.98 9.22 -12.27
C ASN A 514 7.56 9.11 -12.83
N ASN A 515 6.81 10.21 -12.77
CA ASN A 515 5.41 10.24 -13.17
C ASN A 515 5.18 10.70 -14.62
N ALA A 516 6.24 10.99 -15.37
CA ALA A 516 6.13 11.49 -16.74
C ALA A 516 5.84 10.41 -17.78
N THR A 517 6.35 9.19 -17.57
CA THR A 517 6.34 8.11 -18.58
C THR A 517 5.50 6.89 -18.19
N ASN A 518 4.84 6.93 -17.03
CA ASN A 518 3.98 5.84 -16.53
C ASN A 518 4.68 4.48 -16.59
N ASN A 519 5.83 4.35 -15.88
CA ASN A 519 6.64 3.14 -15.80
C ASN A 519 7.23 2.63 -17.16
N ALA A 520 7.49 3.51 -18.12
CA ALA A 520 8.34 3.15 -19.24
C ALA A 520 9.79 2.87 -18.77
N TYR A 521 10.53 2.01 -19.46
CA TYR A 521 11.86 1.59 -19.03
C TYR A 521 12.85 2.76 -18.86
N ALA A 522 12.65 3.87 -19.59
CA ALA A 522 13.39 5.11 -19.36
C ALA A 522 13.30 5.61 -17.92
N SER A 523 12.10 5.54 -17.32
CA SER A 523 11.92 5.94 -15.91
C SER A 523 12.72 5.06 -14.96
N THR A 524 12.80 3.77 -15.23
CA THR A 524 13.60 2.82 -14.46
C THR A 524 15.07 3.18 -14.42
N LEU A 525 15.65 3.55 -15.58
CA LEU A 525 17.05 3.98 -15.66
C LEU A 525 17.30 5.25 -14.86
N ALA A 526 16.42 6.25 -15.00
CA ALA A 526 16.56 7.53 -14.33
C ALA A 526 16.42 7.41 -12.80
N GLU A 527 15.41 6.69 -12.35
CA GLU A 527 15.21 6.43 -10.91
C GLU A 527 16.32 5.58 -10.31
N ALA A 528 16.78 4.54 -11.00
CA ALA A 528 17.88 3.71 -10.53
C ALA A 528 19.20 4.52 -10.43
N ALA A 529 19.47 5.40 -11.41
CA ALA A 529 20.61 6.32 -11.35
C ALA A 529 20.52 7.27 -10.15
N TYR A 530 19.34 7.80 -9.86
CA TYR A 530 19.10 8.63 -8.70
C TYR A 530 19.25 7.85 -7.38
N TYR A 531 18.71 6.63 -7.32
CA TYR A 531 18.78 5.78 -6.13
C TYR A 531 20.22 5.45 -5.72
N THR A 532 21.16 5.33 -6.69
CA THR A 532 22.59 5.16 -6.36
C THR A 532 23.13 6.33 -5.54
N SER A 533 22.64 7.54 -5.76
CA SER A 533 23.07 8.71 -4.99
C SER A 533 22.40 8.81 -3.60
N LEU A 534 21.17 8.34 -3.46
CA LEU A 534 20.52 8.24 -2.14
C LEU A 534 21.33 7.31 -1.23
N GLU A 535 21.74 6.17 -1.73
CA GLU A 535 22.53 5.19 -1.00
C GLU A 535 23.90 5.73 -0.60
N GLN A 536 24.56 6.48 -1.49
CA GLN A 536 25.86 7.14 -1.21
C GLN A 536 25.73 8.33 -0.25
N ASN A 537 24.53 8.76 0.11
CA ASN A 537 24.22 9.79 1.10
C ASN A 537 23.38 9.23 2.26
N SER A 538 23.52 7.95 2.60
CA SER A 538 22.71 7.28 3.62
C SER A 538 22.97 7.80 5.05
N ASP A 539 24.00 8.61 5.26
CA ASP A 539 24.23 9.39 6.48
C ASP A 539 23.22 10.55 6.64
N MET A 540 22.59 10.98 5.54
CA MET A 540 21.54 11.99 5.53
C MET A 540 20.20 11.40 5.14
N VAL A 541 20.12 10.57 4.09
CA VAL A 541 18.91 9.90 3.62
C VAL A 541 18.82 8.52 4.26
N VAL A 542 18.01 8.40 5.29
CA VAL A 542 17.95 7.17 6.09
C VAL A 542 16.85 6.20 5.67
N MET A 543 15.89 6.67 4.88
CA MET A 543 14.76 5.89 4.37
C MET A 543 14.37 6.35 2.98
N ALA A 544 13.98 5.42 2.10
CA ALA A 544 13.41 5.72 0.78
C ALA A 544 12.36 4.69 0.38
N ALA A 545 11.21 5.15 -0.13
CA ALA A 545 10.11 4.31 -0.58
C ALA A 545 9.50 4.83 -1.89
N TYR A 546 9.27 3.93 -2.83
CA TYR A 546 8.55 4.21 -4.08
C TYR A 546 7.04 4.38 -3.81
N ALA A 547 6.39 5.28 -4.54
CA ALA A 547 4.95 5.53 -4.42
C ALA A 547 4.27 5.82 -5.78
N PRO A 548 3.03 5.34 -5.98
CA PRO A 548 2.30 4.33 -5.19
C PRO A 548 2.83 2.90 -5.38
N LEU A 549 2.57 2.07 -4.36
CA LEU A 549 3.03 0.67 -4.32
C LEU A 549 2.21 -0.24 -5.23
N PHE A 550 0.88 -0.13 -5.16
CA PHE A 550 -0.06 -1.01 -5.84
C PHE A 550 -1.07 -0.26 -6.70
N CYS A 551 -1.49 -0.90 -7.79
CA CYS A 551 -2.62 -0.46 -8.58
C CYS A 551 -3.45 -1.65 -9.07
N LYS A 552 -4.75 -1.67 -8.73
CA LYS A 552 -5.70 -2.60 -9.33
C LYS A 552 -6.01 -2.16 -10.75
N LYS A 553 -5.95 -3.08 -11.70
CA LYS A 553 -6.27 -2.83 -13.11
C LYS A 553 -7.67 -2.21 -13.26
N GLY A 554 -7.75 -1.08 -13.94
CA GLY A 554 -9.00 -0.34 -14.15
C GLY A 554 -9.36 0.65 -13.04
N PHE A 555 -8.56 0.76 -11.98
CA PHE A 555 -8.82 1.65 -10.84
C PHE A 555 -7.71 2.67 -10.59
N ASN A 556 -6.92 2.96 -11.61
CA ASN A 556 -5.78 3.86 -11.52
C ASN A 556 -6.21 5.31 -11.20
N LYS A 557 -5.78 5.81 -10.05
CA LYS A 557 -6.00 7.20 -9.58
C LYS A 557 -4.73 8.05 -9.71
N TRP A 558 -3.56 7.41 -9.75
CA TRP A 558 -2.26 8.05 -9.81
C TRP A 558 -1.32 7.31 -10.76
N ASN A 559 -0.56 8.02 -11.57
CA ASN A 559 0.36 7.43 -12.53
C ASN A 559 1.69 7.05 -11.89
N SER A 560 2.31 6.01 -12.45
CA SER A 560 3.52 5.33 -12.00
C SER A 560 3.27 4.53 -10.73
N ASN A 561 2.91 3.27 -10.92
CA ASN A 561 2.65 2.32 -9.85
C ASN A 561 3.67 1.18 -9.91
N LEU A 562 4.15 0.70 -8.77
CA LEU A 562 5.22 -0.30 -8.73
C LEU A 562 4.74 -1.69 -9.14
N ILE A 563 3.60 -2.12 -8.58
CA ILE A 563 2.99 -3.44 -8.80
C ILE A 563 1.55 -3.26 -9.25
N TRP A 564 1.20 -3.86 -10.37
CA TRP A 564 -0.16 -3.92 -10.86
C TRP A 564 -0.76 -5.29 -10.61
N PHE A 565 -2.07 -5.36 -10.37
CA PHE A 565 -2.76 -6.61 -10.11
C PHE A 565 -4.22 -6.57 -10.58
N ASP A 566 -4.83 -7.74 -10.60
CA ASP A 566 -6.27 -7.92 -10.76
C ASP A 566 -6.79 -8.97 -9.75
N ASN A 567 -8.01 -9.47 -9.95
CA ASN A 567 -8.59 -10.44 -9.02
C ASN A 567 -7.93 -11.81 -9.08
N ARG A 568 -6.99 -12.09 -10.01
CA ARG A 568 -6.37 -13.41 -10.20
C ARG A 568 -4.87 -13.41 -10.07
N GLY A 569 -4.19 -12.31 -10.27
CA GLY A 569 -2.74 -12.28 -10.25
C GLY A 569 -2.19 -10.87 -10.30
N LEU A 570 -0.89 -10.78 -10.55
CA LEU A 570 -0.17 -9.52 -10.58
C LEU A 570 0.84 -9.46 -11.72
N TRP A 571 1.32 -8.25 -12.04
CA TRP A 571 2.52 -8.05 -12.83
C TRP A 571 3.36 -6.91 -12.25
N ARG A 572 4.66 -7.03 -12.41
CA ARG A 572 5.65 -6.14 -11.86
C ARG A 572 6.18 -5.22 -12.96
N THR A 573 6.30 -3.95 -12.63
CA THR A 573 6.90 -2.97 -13.54
C THR A 573 8.43 -3.15 -13.60
N THR A 574 9.07 -2.51 -14.54
CA THR A 574 10.54 -2.48 -14.59
C THR A 574 11.11 -1.70 -13.40
N ASN A 575 10.36 -0.73 -12.87
CA ASN A 575 10.70 0.01 -11.65
C ASN A 575 10.71 -0.92 -10.42
N TYR A 576 9.78 -1.88 -10.32
CA TYR A 576 9.84 -2.91 -9.29
C TYR A 576 11.13 -3.71 -9.36
N TYR A 577 11.56 -4.08 -10.56
CA TYR A 577 12.75 -4.93 -10.71
C TYR A 577 14.04 -4.21 -10.35
N TYR A 578 14.19 -2.91 -10.65
CA TYR A 578 15.38 -2.21 -10.15
C TYR A 578 15.35 -2.08 -8.62
N MET A 579 14.19 -1.81 -8.01
CA MET A 579 14.07 -1.76 -6.55
C MET A 579 14.45 -3.11 -5.92
N LYS A 580 13.97 -4.22 -6.49
CA LYS A 580 14.33 -5.58 -6.06
C LYS A 580 15.82 -5.85 -6.18
N LEU A 581 16.45 -5.45 -7.28
CA LEU A 581 17.89 -5.60 -7.47
C LEU A 581 18.67 -4.77 -6.43
N PHE A 582 18.25 -3.53 -6.22
CA PHE A 582 18.95 -2.56 -5.36
C PHE A 582 18.63 -2.71 -3.87
N SER A 583 17.62 -3.47 -3.49
CA SER A 583 17.33 -3.80 -2.08
C SER A 583 18.46 -4.62 -1.44
N LYS A 584 19.26 -5.31 -2.24
CA LYS A 584 20.46 -6.03 -1.77
C LYS A 584 21.61 -5.04 -1.66
N ALA A 585 22.12 -4.85 -0.46
CA ALA A 585 23.23 -3.94 -0.17
C ALA A 585 24.07 -4.48 0.99
N GLY A 586 25.33 -4.03 1.07
CA GLY A 586 26.11 -4.15 2.30
C GLY A 586 25.62 -3.15 3.35
N ASN A 587 26.24 -3.19 4.51
CA ASN A 587 25.93 -2.26 5.61
C ASN A 587 26.73 -0.95 5.55
N ARG A 588 27.63 -0.80 4.59
CA ARG A 588 28.47 0.38 4.41
C ARG A 588 28.66 0.74 2.94
N ALA A 589 28.34 1.97 2.57
CA ALA A 589 28.64 2.56 1.28
C ALA A 589 30.06 3.15 1.29
N PHE A 590 30.78 3.04 0.19
CA PHE A 590 32.10 3.62 0.03
C PHE A 590 32.28 4.26 -1.34
N ALA A 591 33.26 5.15 -1.47
CA ALA A 591 33.47 5.89 -2.71
C ALA A 591 34.05 5.00 -3.82
N ALA A 592 33.55 5.22 -5.03
CA ALA A 592 34.15 4.68 -6.26
C ALA A 592 34.49 5.81 -7.21
N SER A 593 35.62 5.66 -7.91
CA SER A 593 35.96 6.54 -9.02
C SER A 593 35.60 5.85 -10.34
N ASN A 594 34.69 6.46 -11.08
CA ASN A 594 34.30 6.03 -12.43
C ASN A 594 35.01 6.92 -13.44
N VAL A 595 35.99 6.35 -14.16
CA VAL A 595 36.89 7.10 -15.03
C VAL A 595 36.87 6.53 -16.46
N MET A 596 36.71 7.42 -17.43
CA MET A 596 36.79 7.12 -18.85
C MET A 596 38.07 7.76 -19.46
N ASN A 597 38.84 7.01 -20.23
CA ASN A 597 40.05 7.47 -20.90
C ASN A 597 41.11 8.10 -19.95
N GLY A 598 41.13 7.65 -18.69
CA GLY A 598 42.19 8.01 -17.73
C GLY A 598 41.81 9.09 -16.71
N ASP A 599 40.98 10.07 -17.07
CA ASP A 599 40.68 11.22 -16.20
C ASP A 599 39.25 11.82 -16.34
N GLN A 600 38.48 11.38 -17.34
CA GLN A 600 37.12 11.87 -17.56
C GLN A 600 36.09 10.99 -16.81
N ILE A 601 35.09 11.60 -16.20
CA ILE A 601 33.94 10.87 -15.64
C ILE A 601 33.01 10.43 -16.78
N ASP A 602 32.63 9.14 -16.79
CA ASP A 602 31.56 8.69 -17.69
C ASP A 602 30.21 9.12 -17.11
N GLU A 603 29.62 10.17 -17.67
CA GLU A 603 28.36 10.78 -17.21
C GLU A 603 27.14 9.86 -17.41
N HIS A 604 27.29 8.74 -18.13
CA HIS A 604 26.22 7.79 -18.41
C HIS A 604 26.35 6.46 -17.66
N VAL A 605 27.37 6.33 -16.81
CA VAL A 605 27.55 5.18 -15.91
C VAL A 605 27.47 5.67 -14.47
N TYR A 606 26.42 5.25 -13.78
CA TYR A 606 26.17 5.61 -12.39
C TYR A 606 26.54 4.45 -11.47
N VAL A 607 27.20 4.74 -10.37
CA VAL A 607 27.87 3.72 -9.55
C VAL A 607 27.53 3.93 -8.08
N SER A 608 27.16 2.86 -7.38
CA SER A 608 27.10 2.82 -5.91
C SER A 608 27.68 1.49 -5.40
N PRO A 609 28.89 1.46 -4.86
CA PRO A 609 29.44 0.30 -4.21
C PRO A 609 29.12 0.28 -2.72
N THR A 610 28.73 -0.89 -2.22
CA THR A 610 28.54 -1.16 -0.80
C THR A 610 29.27 -2.43 -0.39
N ILE A 611 29.65 -2.54 0.87
CA ILE A 611 30.30 -3.71 1.43
C ILE A 611 29.55 -4.18 2.69
N ASP A 612 29.35 -5.45 2.80
CA ASP A 612 29.02 -6.08 4.07
C ASP A 612 30.32 -6.29 4.86
N THR A 613 30.44 -5.60 5.98
CA THR A 613 31.68 -5.58 6.77
C THR A 613 31.94 -6.86 7.54
N GLU A 614 30.94 -7.73 7.70
CA GLU A 614 31.06 -9.02 8.37
C GLU A 614 31.49 -10.12 7.39
N SER A 615 30.77 -10.24 6.26
CA SER A 615 31.04 -11.26 5.24
C SER A 615 32.15 -10.84 4.25
N GLY A 616 32.43 -9.54 4.11
CA GLY A 616 33.30 -8.99 3.08
C GLY A 616 32.70 -9.00 1.67
N GLU A 617 31.42 -9.32 1.54
CA GLU A 617 30.72 -9.27 0.25
C GLU A 617 30.60 -7.82 -0.23
N ILE A 618 30.87 -7.59 -1.51
CA ILE A 618 30.72 -6.27 -2.14
C ILE A 618 29.55 -6.33 -3.12
N TYR A 619 28.70 -5.32 -3.06
CA TYR A 619 27.58 -5.09 -3.98
C TYR A 619 27.88 -3.82 -4.77
N LEU A 620 28.12 -3.98 -6.07
CA LEU A 620 28.38 -2.88 -6.97
C LEU A 620 27.13 -2.65 -7.82
N LYS A 621 26.38 -1.60 -7.54
CA LYS A 621 25.20 -1.18 -8.30
C LYS A 621 25.65 -0.29 -9.44
N LEU A 622 25.22 -0.61 -10.65
CA LEU A 622 25.59 0.09 -11.87
C LEU A 622 24.35 0.40 -12.70
N VAL A 623 24.30 1.60 -13.27
CA VAL A 623 23.31 1.97 -14.27
C VAL A 623 24.03 2.47 -15.50
N ASN A 624 23.77 1.86 -16.65
CA ASN A 624 24.19 2.34 -17.95
C ASN A 624 22.99 2.96 -18.67
N SER A 625 22.97 4.28 -18.79
CA SER A 625 21.84 5.01 -19.39
C SER A 625 21.98 5.20 -20.91
N GLU A 626 23.02 4.64 -21.55
CA GLU A 626 23.20 4.65 -22.99
C GLU A 626 22.84 3.30 -23.62
N ALA A 627 22.37 3.32 -24.86
CA ALA A 627 21.99 2.12 -25.60
C ALA A 627 23.17 1.21 -26.00
N VAL A 628 24.41 1.62 -25.69
CA VAL A 628 25.63 0.91 -26.08
C VAL A 628 26.15 0.10 -24.92
N GLU A 629 26.47 -1.17 -25.16
CA GLU A 629 27.19 -2.01 -24.20
C GLU A 629 28.53 -1.36 -23.80
N LYS A 630 28.84 -1.39 -22.50
CA LYS A 630 30.07 -0.84 -21.97
C LYS A 630 30.94 -1.93 -21.33
N SER A 631 32.20 -1.99 -21.77
CA SER A 631 33.22 -2.81 -21.12
C SER A 631 33.88 -2.00 -20.02
N LEU A 632 33.83 -2.49 -18.79
CA LEU A 632 34.34 -1.84 -17.61
C LEU A 632 35.48 -2.66 -17.00
N GLU A 633 36.61 -2.04 -16.68
CA GLU A 633 37.64 -2.63 -15.86
C GLU A 633 37.35 -2.29 -14.39
N ILE A 634 37.06 -3.30 -13.59
CA ILE A 634 36.87 -3.15 -12.13
C ILE A 634 38.19 -3.33 -11.43
N ASN A 635 38.61 -2.34 -10.66
CA ASN A 635 39.88 -2.31 -9.94
C ASN A 635 39.64 -2.34 -8.45
N LEU A 636 40.05 -3.41 -7.76
CA LEU A 636 39.96 -3.59 -6.31
C LEU A 636 41.31 -3.20 -5.66
N ASP A 637 41.23 -2.51 -4.54
CA ASP A 637 42.43 -2.11 -3.75
C ASP A 637 42.95 -3.23 -2.83
N ASN A 638 42.26 -4.38 -2.79
CA ASN A 638 42.63 -5.54 -1.97
C ASN A 638 43.13 -6.69 -2.84
N ARG A 639 43.57 -7.80 -2.20
CA ARG A 639 44.12 -8.97 -2.86
C ARG A 639 43.22 -10.20 -2.79
N ASN A 640 41.99 -10.01 -2.33
CA ASN A 640 41.05 -11.12 -2.20
C ASN A 640 40.68 -11.70 -3.56
N ILE A 641 40.29 -12.95 -3.57
CA ILE A 641 39.70 -13.63 -4.71
C ILE A 641 38.19 -13.58 -4.52
N TYR A 642 37.45 -13.27 -5.58
CA TYR A 642 36.01 -13.18 -5.51
C TYR A 642 35.34 -14.03 -6.59
N LYS A 643 34.30 -14.74 -6.21
CA LYS A 643 33.28 -15.24 -7.15
C LYS A 643 32.39 -14.06 -7.53
N VAL A 644 32.10 -13.88 -8.80
CA VAL A 644 31.28 -12.76 -9.29
C VAL A 644 29.94 -13.27 -9.80
N LEU A 645 28.88 -12.63 -9.34
CA LEU A 645 27.52 -12.81 -9.84
C LEU A 645 26.97 -11.44 -10.28
N MET A 646 26.54 -11.32 -11.53
CA MET A 646 25.84 -10.14 -12.02
C MET A 646 24.37 -10.48 -12.25
N GLU A 647 23.50 -9.68 -11.67
CA GLU A 647 22.07 -9.67 -11.96
C GLU A 647 21.73 -8.33 -12.62
N TYR A 648 20.91 -8.35 -13.68
CA TYR A 648 20.60 -7.12 -14.41
C TYR A 648 19.26 -7.19 -15.14
N ILE A 649 18.71 -6.02 -15.42
CA ILE A 649 17.64 -5.80 -16.41
C ILE A 649 18.15 -4.87 -17.50
N SER A 650 17.72 -5.09 -18.72
CA SER A 650 18.07 -4.24 -19.87
C SER A 650 17.00 -4.28 -20.95
N SER A 651 16.94 -3.23 -21.76
CA SER A 651 16.12 -3.15 -22.96
C SER A 651 16.75 -2.23 -24.00
N GLU A 652 16.74 -2.63 -25.27
CA GLU A 652 17.14 -1.76 -26.37
C GLU A 652 16.17 -0.60 -26.55
N ASP A 653 14.88 -0.84 -26.33
CA ASP A 653 13.81 0.16 -26.42
C ASP A 653 13.41 0.64 -25.01
N THR A 654 13.70 1.89 -24.68
CA THR A 654 13.40 2.50 -23.40
C THR A 654 11.93 2.93 -23.23
N THR A 655 11.13 2.85 -24.29
CA THR A 655 9.69 3.18 -24.24
C THR A 655 8.82 2.01 -23.80
N VAL A 656 9.37 0.79 -23.76
CA VAL A 656 8.64 -0.42 -23.37
C VAL A 656 8.28 -0.41 -21.89
N LYS A 657 7.23 -1.16 -21.57
CA LYS A 657 6.71 -1.36 -20.21
C LYS A 657 6.43 -2.83 -19.99
N ASN A 658 6.61 -3.30 -18.79
CA ASN A 658 5.94 -4.52 -18.34
C ASN A 658 4.46 -4.21 -18.15
N GLN A 659 3.59 -4.98 -18.78
CA GLN A 659 2.15 -4.72 -18.80
C GLN A 659 1.36 -5.98 -18.51
N GLY A 660 0.24 -5.82 -17.83
CA GLY A 660 -0.79 -6.84 -17.79
C GLY A 660 -1.51 -6.98 -19.12
N ALA A 661 -2.27 -8.07 -19.29
CA ALA A 661 -3.03 -8.34 -20.51
C ALA A 661 -3.91 -7.14 -20.91
N GLN A 662 -3.70 -6.61 -22.10
CA GLN A 662 -4.41 -5.42 -22.60
C GLN A 662 -5.91 -5.65 -22.85
N ASN A 663 -6.33 -6.92 -23.03
CA ASN A 663 -7.68 -7.28 -23.51
C ASN A 663 -8.48 -8.08 -22.46
N TYR A 664 -8.42 -7.66 -21.21
CA TYR A 664 -9.12 -8.37 -20.14
C TYR A 664 -10.63 -8.52 -20.34
N TYR A 665 -11.28 -7.60 -21.07
CA TYR A 665 -12.73 -7.50 -21.19
C TYR A 665 -13.30 -7.75 -22.59
N SER A 666 -12.49 -8.00 -23.59
CA SER A 666 -13.00 -8.23 -24.96
C SER A 666 -13.72 -9.55 -25.15
N SER A 667 -13.74 -10.41 -24.14
CA SER A 667 -14.26 -11.77 -24.21
C SER A 667 -15.29 -12.15 -23.13
N TYR A 668 -16.00 -11.19 -22.56
CA TYR A 668 -17.12 -11.52 -21.68
C TYR A 668 -18.36 -11.95 -22.51
N PRO A 669 -19.01 -13.08 -22.24
CA PRO A 669 -18.80 -14.03 -21.16
C PRO A 669 -17.85 -15.16 -21.55
N GLY A 670 -16.57 -15.00 -21.48
CA GLY A 670 -15.60 -16.00 -21.91
C GLY A 670 -14.56 -16.31 -20.84
N ILE A 671 -13.84 -17.40 -21.08
CA ILE A 671 -12.66 -17.75 -20.29
C ILE A 671 -11.64 -16.63 -20.45
N VAL A 672 -11.26 -16.04 -19.35
CA VAL A 672 -10.30 -14.96 -19.35
C VAL A 672 -8.91 -15.54 -19.55
N ASN A 673 -8.26 -15.20 -20.65
CA ASN A 673 -6.84 -15.52 -20.84
C ASN A 673 -6.01 -14.50 -20.10
N PHE A 674 -5.35 -14.95 -19.04
CA PHE A 674 -4.43 -14.14 -18.23
C PHE A 674 -3.02 -14.22 -18.83
N ASN A 675 -2.69 -13.32 -19.72
CA ASN A 675 -1.31 -13.13 -20.16
C ASN A 675 -0.74 -11.88 -19.47
N TYR A 676 -0.13 -12.09 -18.31
CA TYR A 676 0.72 -11.08 -17.69
C TYR A 676 2.02 -11.03 -18.49
N ASN A 677 2.32 -9.87 -19.08
CA ASN A 677 3.48 -9.72 -19.96
C ASN A 677 4.58 -8.95 -19.24
N GLU A 678 5.37 -9.67 -18.47
CA GLU A 678 6.62 -9.16 -17.91
C GLU A 678 7.76 -9.53 -18.88
N THR A 679 7.97 -8.71 -19.90
CA THR A 679 9.00 -8.96 -20.92
C THR A 679 10.41 -8.59 -20.47
N ILE A 680 10.52 -7.60 -19.56
CA ILE A 680 11.79 -7.18 -18.97
C ILE A 680 11.83 -7.72 -17.54
N THR A 681 12.64 -8.74 -17.34
CA THR A 681 12.83 -9.41 -16.04
C THR A 681 14.32 -9.57 -15.74
N PRO A 682 14.71 -9.72 -14.46
CA PRO A 682 16.10 -9.92 -14.10
C PRO A 682 16.73 -11.13 -14.78
N GLN A 683 17.91 -10.92 -15.33
CA GLN A 683 18.80 -11.96 -15.85
C GLN A 683 20.01 -12.09 -14.93
N SER A 684 20.63 -13.28 -14.90
CA SER A 684 21.76 -13.57 -14.03
C SER A 684 22.90 -14.22 -14.81
N VAL A 685 24.12 -13.73 -14.58
CA VAL A 685 25.35 -14.25 -15.18
C VAL A 685 26.42 -14.43 -14.11
N GLY A 686 26.94 -15.64 -13.99
CA GLY A 686 28.06 -15.94 -13.10
C GLY A 686 29.39 -15.91 -13.84
N PHE A 687 30.42 -15.40 -13.18
CA PHE A 687 31.78 -15.39 -13.68
C PHE A 687 32.68 -16.21 -12.76
N GLY A 688 33.75 -16.76 -13.32
CA GLY A 688 34.75 -17.47 -12.53
C GLY A 688 35.47 -16.58 -11.53
N PRO A 689 36.35 -17.15 -10.71
CA PRO A 689 37.09 -16.37 -9.71
C PRO A 689 37.88 -15.22 -10.33
N VAL A 690 37.75 -14.03 -9.74
CA VAL A 690 38.47 -12.83 -10.16
C VAL A 690 39.40 -12.36 -9.05
N LYS A 691 40.44 -11.68 -9.44
CA LYS A 691 41.39 -11.03 -8.53
C LYS A 691 41.37 -9.53 -8.79
N LYS A 692 42.18 -8.81 -8.14
CA LYS A 692 42.41 -7.36 -8.11
C LYS A 692 41.81 -6.54 -9.27
N ASN A 693 42.02 -6.99 -10.53
CA ASN A 693 41.50 -6.31 -11.72
C ASN A 693 40.82 -7.32 -12.61
N PHE A 694 39.61 -6.99 -13.07
CA PHE A 694 38.86 -7.83 -14.01
C PHE A 694 37.99 -6.98 -14.91
N ASN A 695 37.68 -7.50 -16.08
CA ASN A 695 36.80 -6.85 -17.02
C ASN A 695 35.40 -7.46 -16.96
N ILE A 696 34.37 -6.61 -17.05
CA ILE A 696 32.98 -6.98 -17.15
C ILE A 696 32.29 -6.12 -18.19
N SER A 697 31.39 -6.72 -18.96
CA SER A 697 30.51 -5.98 -19.87
C SER A 697 29.15 -5.81 -19.24
N ILE A 698 28.63 -4.58 -19.26
CA ILE A 698 27.25 -4.26 -18.88
C ILE A 698 26.45 -3.90 -20.14
N PRO A 699 25.24 -4.41 -20.32
CA PRO A 699 24.42 -4.12 -21.50
C PRO A 699 24.11 -2.63 -21.65
N GLY A 700 23.75 -2.21 -22.85
CA GLY A 700 23.17 -0.89 -23.07
C GLY A 700 21.83 -0.76 -22.35
N ASN A 701 21.47 0.45 -21.91
CA ASN A 701 20.25 0.72 -21.17
C ASN A 701 20.02 -0.33 -20.08
N SER A 702 20.91 -0.43 -19.11
CA SER A 702 20.84 -1.49 -18.09
C SER A 702 20.91 -0.98 -16.66
N VAL A 703 20.27 -1.70 -15.77
CA VAL A 703 20.44 -1.61 -14.32
C VAL A 703 21.03 -2.93 -13.85
N CYS A 704 22.19 -2.88 -13.23
CA CYS A 704 22.97 -4.06 -12.85
C CYS A 704 23.33 -4.02 -11.37
N VAL A 705 23.39 -5.20 -10.74
CA VAL A 705 24.07 -5.42 -9.47
C VAL A 705 25.14 -6.49 -9.68
N ILE A 706 26.37 -6.16 -9.36
CA ILE A 706 27.48 -7.11 -9.36
C ILE A 706 27.80 -7.45 -7.92
N LYS A 707 27.58 -8.70 -7.55
CA LYS A 707 27.92 -9.24 -6.24
C LYS A 707 29.30 -9.89 -6.33
N LEU A 708 30.24 -9.43 -5.49
CA LEU A 708 31.56 -10.01 -5.30
C LEU A 708 31.55 -10.77 -3.98
N ILE A 709 31.65 -12.10 -4.05
CA ILE A 709 31.64 -13.00 -2.89
C ILE A 709 33.07 -13.44 -2.64
N PRO A 710 33.68 -13.12 -1.46
CA PRO A 710 35.03 -13.57 -1.15
C PRO A 710 35.11 -15.11 -1.19
N GLU A 711 36.17 -15.64 -1.80
CA GLU A 711 36.53 -17.05 -1.67
C GLU A 711 37.44 -17.22 -0.46
N GLU A 712 37.22 -18.26 0.34
CA GLU A 712 38.03 -18.58 1.52
C GLU A 712 39.49 -18.90 1.19
#